data_f0dbc8fc0a1dbe7c998f5e5732d6b79e
#
_entry.id   f0dbc8fc0a1dbe7c998f5e5732d6b79e
#
_cell.length_a   1.000
_cell.length_b   1.000
_cell.length_c   1.000
_cell.angle_alpha   90.00
_cell.angle_beta   90.00
_cell.angle_gamma   90.00
#
_symmetry.space_group_name_H-M   'P 1'
#
loop_
_entity.id
_entity.type
_entity.pdbx_description
1 polymer ?
#
loop_
_entity_poly.entity_id
_entity_poly.type
_entity_poly.pdbx_seq_one_letter_code
_entity_poly.pdbx_strand_id
1 'polypeptide(L)'
;MPTPYQRIAYRHRIVIVIERIDRQHYILTLHWNDLMTPRNPLASFLIIGLLSSLAMLTYGQAAAQDHPDRVVQPGVPQGKVTAGNFSDSKIFPGTQRDFSVYVPAQYKTDEPAKLMVFMDGAGYANPKGSFRATVVLDNLIHQQAMPVTIAVFVNPGTINATTPDATNRSNRSFEYDSLGDRYPNFLIEEFLPVALQGLNVSADPADRAVCGISSSGICAFTVAWEKPDQFGKVISHIGSFTNIRGGWAYPGLVRKSKDKPKAIKVYLQEGREDLNNLHGNWPLGNQDLAAALQFAGYKYQLVMTDGGHSGKWGGEVLPDAVRWLWDHNAASTNMPITETKPKWEPHPDAVANDDVPQGKVQKMEPWESKIFAGTTRDWAIYVPAQYKADQPAALMILQDGEGMRNVEGRWRVPTVFDNLIARGDMPPTIAVFLNPGSKSQPQKKEKSSNRSFEYDSLGDRYSRFLLEEIIPEVKRRYTISDDPEMHAIGGSSSGAICAFTAAWERTDYFRKVYSSVGSFTNLRGGNVYPALVRKTEPKPIRVYMADTSGDVDNQFGSWPWSNQRMASALKYMGYDTRFDWAEGYAHNADFGSSKFPDAMKWLWRKEAHTPEIDTKGDLGGDLTLLNLLIHGESWEVVADDLGFADALCADKAGNLYFCDMKAPAVIRISATDGTKTEITKESVSGLEFSPDGSLLYACQGSKNRVISINVANGEVKTVAEGVKPNDLAVAGDGLILFTETGKSQVVRINPNTGEVTPVDTGISKPNGIALSNDGGTLAVSDYGGTHTWTFRVNADAVLDAKMPTMPMRLRIDPKGEFPRHEPPPYVAVSGGDGMAVDKVGRYYVTSDVGVQIFDPTGRPCGVLPKVDADQPLTTCMLAGPDHSTLYIAHGKKIYRRRLIVEKPKG
;
A
#
# COMPACT_ATOMS: atom_id res chain seq x y z
N MET A 1 80.39 12.90 34.85
CA MET A 1 79.58 13.09 36.04
C MET A 1 78.30 13.74 35.60
N PRO A 2 77.18 13.14 35.64
CA PRO A 2 75.85 13.77 35.33
C PRO A 2 75.01 13.94 36.59
N THR A 3 74.40 15.10 36.72
CA THR A 3 73.42 15.43 37.75
C THR A 3 71.98 14.95 37.38
N PRO A 4 71.11 14.64 38.35
CA PRO A 4 69.89 13.97 38.16
C PRO A 4 68.75 14.91 37.87
N TYR A 5 67.89 14.53 36.94
CA TYR A 5 66.62 15.14 36.65
C TYR A 5 65.60 14.84 37.76
N GLN A 6 65.02 15.86 38.36
CA GLN A 6 63.88 15.78 39.23
C GLN A 6 62.61 15.62 38.35
N ARG A 7 61.82 14.56 38.59
CA ARG A 7 60.46 14.38 38.06
C ARG A 7 59.49 15.15 38.99
N ILE A 8 58.86 16.15 38.45
CA ILE A 8 57.68 16.78 39.08
C ILE A 8 56.45 16.07 38.55
N ALA A 9 55.77 15.33 39.41
CA ALA A 9 54.54 14.70 39.12
C ALA A 9 53.38 15.68 39.45
N TYR A 10 52.71 16.20 38.41
CA TYR A 10 51.43 16.90 38.59
C TYR A 10 50.30 15.91 38.65
N ARG A 11 49.63 15.82 39.82
CA ARG A 11 48.37 15.11 39.99
C ARG A 11 47.23 16.03 39.58
N HIS A 12 46.60 15.76 38.46
CA HIS A 12 45.30 16.37 38.12
C HIS A 12 44.21 15.62 38.87
N ARG A 13 43.44 16.33 39.66
CA ARG A 13 42.20 15.83 40.27
C ARG A 13 41.02 16.33 39.45
N ILE A 14 40.24 15.42 38.90
CA ILE A 14 38.91 15.74 38.38
C ILE A 14 37.96 15.60 39.56
N VAL A 15 37.25 16.66 39.88
CA VAL A 15 36.19 16.64 40.90
C VAL A 15 34.85 16.59 40.17
N ILE A 16 34.13 15.49 40.37
CA ILE A 16 32.79 15.29 39.87
C ILE A 16 31.85 15.56 41.04
N VAL A 17 31.01 16.57 40.91
CA VAL A 17 29.94 16.88 41.88
C VAL A 17 28.63 16.40 41.28
N ILE A 18 27.95 15.52 42.03
CA ILE A 18 26.61 15.03 41.68
C ILE A 18 25.65 15.64 42.70
N GLU A 19 24.79 16.55 42.23
CA GLU A 19 23.75 17.13 43.07
C GLU A 19 22.39 16.56 42.72
N ARG A 20 21.64 16.20 43.73
CA ARG A 20 20.28 15.67 43.63
C ARG A 20 19.31 16.86 43.69
N ILE A 21 18.50 17.02 42.64
CA ILE A 21 17.52 18.13 42.54
C ILE A 21 16.13 17.69 43.04
N ASP A 22 15.73 16.46 42.74
CA ASP A 22 14.51 15.86 43.26
C ASP A 22 14.59 14.31 43.30
N ARG A 23 13.46 13.64 43.55
CA ARG A 23 13.42 12.17 43.69
C ARG A 23 13.78 11.40 42.36
N GLN A 24 13.92 12.08 41.23
CA GLN A 24 14.14 11.43 39.93
C GLN A 24 15.22 12.10 39.03
N HIS A 25 15.76 13.26 39.41
CA HIS A 25 16.71 13.98 38.55
C HIS A 25 18.02 14.30 39.27
N TYR A 26 19.14 14.12 38.55
CA TYR A 26 20.49 14.48 38.96
C TYR A 26 21.13 15.38 37.90
N ILE A 27 21.82 16.44 38.34
CA ILE A 27 22.66 17.21 37.41
C ILE A 27 24.13 16.85 37.68
N LEU A 28 24.83 16.60 36.59
CA LEU A 28 26.24 16.35 36.57
C LEU A 28 26.94 17.68 36.13
N THR A 29 27.65 18.32 37.04
CA THR A 29 28.41 19.55 36.73
C THR A 29 29.89 19.24 36.72
N LEU A 30 30.50 19.45 35.56
CA LEU A 30 31.94 19.31 35.39
C LEU A 30 32.58 20.69 35.45
N HIS A 31 33.35 20.97 36.51
CA HIS A 31 34.19 22.17 36.61
C HIS A 31 35.56 21.93 36.00
N TRP A 32 35.85 22.66 34.92
CA TRP A 32 37.16 22.68 34.30
C TRP A 32 37.87 24.02 34.66
N ASN A 33 38.94 23.93 35.37
CA ASN A 33 39.82 25.09 35.53
C ASN A 33 40.79 25.19 34.34
N ASP A 34 40.84 26.34 33.75
CA ASP A 34 41.58 26.75 32.56
C ASP A 34 43.04 26.25 32.55
N LEU A 35 43.38 25.63 31.44
CA LEU A 35 44.67 25.83 30.71
C LEU A 35 44.64 25.01 29.42
N MET A 36 44.25 25.69 28.35
CA MET A 36 44.46 25.21 26.97
C MET A 36 45.91 25.41 26.58
N THR A 37 46.63 24.32 26.24
CA THR A 37 47.73 24.41 25.28
C THR A 37 47.55 23.29 24.24
N PRO A 38 47.68 23.60 22.95
CA PRO A 38 47.35 22.68 21.87
C PRO A 38 48.53 21.78 21.56
N ARG A 39 48.53 20.49 22.04
CA ARG A 39 49.38 19.42 21.51
C ARG A 39 48.97 18.07 22.07
N ASN A 40 47.91 17.46 21.59
CA ASN A 40 47.77 16.05 21.23
C ASN A 40 46.31 15.65 20.93
N PRO A 41 45.87 15.51 19.69
CA PRO A 41 44.49 15.17 19.38
C PRO A 41 44.09 13.73 19.77
N LEU A 42 45.03 12.81 19.95
CA LEU A 42 44.76 11.43 20.33
C LEU A 42 44.31 11.22 21.79
N ALA A 43 44.70 12.09 22.69
CA ALA A 43 44.28 12.02 24.10
C ALA A 43 42.81 12.49 24.30
N SER A 44 42.39 13.44 23.50
CA SER A 44 40.98 13.94 23.55
C SER A 44 39.97 12.92 23.01
N PHE A 45 40.36 12.14 22.00
CA PHE A 45 39.50 11.06 21.48
C PHE A 45 39.38 9.87 22.44
N LEU A 46 40.41 9.52 23.17
CA LEU A 46 40.38 8.45 24.15
C LEU A 46 39.55 8.79 25.40
N ILE A 47 39.55 10.04 25.82
CA ILE A 47 38.76 10.50 26.99
C ILE A 47 37.27 10.64 26.63
N ILE A 48 36.94 11.10 25.43
CA ILE A 48 35.56 11.14 24.94
C ILE A 48 35.03 9.73 24.70
N GLY A 49 35.84 8.82 24.17
CA GLY A 49 35.50 7.41 24.00
C GLY A 49 35.30 6.65 25.33
N LEU A 50 36.09 6.95 26.38
CA LEU A 50 35.89 6.37 27.71
C LEU A 50 34.70 6.98 28.47
N LEU A 51 34.42 8.25 28.29
CA LEU A 51 33.25 8.89 28.91
C LEU A 51 31.95 8.49 28.22
N SER A 52 31.94 8.29 26.91
CA SER A 52 30.80 7.73 26.20
C SER A 52 30.58 6.23 26.52
N SER A 53 31.63 5.44 26.72
CA SER A 53 31.49 4.04 27.14
C SER A 53 31.12 3.91 28.62
N LEU A 54 31.55 4.83 29.48
CA LEU A 54 31.10 4.86 30.88
C LEU A 54 29.70 5.39 31.02
N ALA A 55 29.27 6.34 30.19
CA ALA A 55 27.88 6.78 30.10
C ALA A 55 26.96 5.69 29.54
N MET A 56 27.42 4.86 28.60
CA MET A 56 26.68 3.68 28.14
C MET A 56 26.66 2.53 29.14
N LEU A 57 27.64 2.42 30.02
CA LEU A 57 27.71 1.41 31.09
C LEU A 57 26.93 1.80 32.35
N THR A 58 26.60 3.08 32.54
CA THR A 58 25.73 3.55 33.65
C THR A 58 24.27 3.77 33.23
N TYR A 59 23.98 3.77 31.91
CA TYR A 59 22.68 3.43 31.37
C TYR A 59 22.55 1.87 31.36
N GLY A 60 22.84 1.26 32.46
CA GLY A 60 22.29 -0.04 32.76
C GLY A 60 20.78 0.12 32.64
N GLN A 61 20.15 -0.62 31.71
CA GLN A 61 18.72 -0.79 31.60
C GLN A 61 18.21 -1.05 33.04
N ALA A 62 17.74 0.00 33.70
CA ALA A 62 16.71 -0.20 34.70
C ALA A 62 15.61 -0.90 33.90
N ALA A 63 15.40 -2.20 34.11
CA ALA A 63 14.29 -2.92 33.55
C ALA A 63 13.08 -2.04 33.80
N ALA A 64 12.45 -1.53 32.72
CA ALA A 64 11.37 -0.59 32.84
C ALA A 64 10.36 -1.25 33.78
N GLN A 65 10.13 -0.63 34.93
CA GLN A 65 9.30 -1.21 35.99
C GLN A 65 7.91 -1.32 35.38
N ASP A 66 7.35 -2.54 35.32
CA ASP A 66 6.00 -2.74 34.79
C ASP A 66 5.03 -1.72 35.39
N HIS A 67 4.15 -1.16 34.56
CA HIS A 67 3.12 -0.24 35.05
C HIS A 67 2.37 -0.89 36.22
N PRO A 68 2.18 -0.20 37.36
CA PRO A 68 1.59 -0.81 38.59
C PRO A 68 0.27 -1.53 38.35
N ASP A 69 -0.58 -1.00 37.45
CA ASP A 69 -1.87 -1.60 37.15
C ASP A 69 -1.83 -2.83 36.26
N ARG A 70 -0.67 -3.18 35.73
CA ARG A 70 -0.44 -4.42 34.98
C ARG A 70 0.04 -5.58 35.85
N VAL A 71 0.19 -5.33 37.11
CA VAL A 71 0.60 -6.32 38.13
C VAL A 71 -0.56 -6.59 39.08
N VAL A 72 -0.79 -7.86 39.36
CA VAL A 72 -1.81 -8.26 40.34
C VAL A 72 -1.51 -7.60 41.69
N GLN A 73 -2.43 -6.80 42.18
CA GLN A 73 -2.27 -6.10 43.45
C GLN A 73 -2.91 -6.89 44.61
N PRO A 74 -2.27 -6.97 45.78
CA PRO A 74 -2.85 -7.57 46.93
C PRO A 74 -4.17 -6.87 47.35
N GLY A 75 -5.21 -7.64 47.63
CA GLY A 75 -6.52 -7.12 48.09
C GLY A 75 -7.43 -6.64 46.95
N VAL A 76 -6.99 -6.67 45.68
CA VAL A 76 -7.85 -6.36 44.53
C VAL A 76 -8.66 -7.62 44.17
N PRO A 77 -10.02 -7.55 44.21
CA PRO A 77 -10.86 -8.66 43.80
C PRO A 77 -10.69 -8.97 42.33
N GLN A 78 -10.48 -10.23 42.01
CA GLN A 78 -10.28 -10.66 40.60
C GLN A 78 -11.61 -11.05 39.94
N GLY A 79 -11.84 -10.62 38.74
CA GLY A 79 -12.97 -11.03 37.92
C GLY A 79 -12.86 -12.47 37.42
N LYS A 80 -13.99 -12.99 36.96
CA LYS A 80 -14.10 -14.37 36.42
C LYS A 80 -14.01 -14.34 34.92
N VAL A 81 -13.15 -15.19 34.32
CA VAL A 81 -13.05 -15.38 32.89
C VAL A 81 -13.71 -16.71 32.53
N THR A 82 -14.62 -16.68 31.55
CA THR A 82 -15.31 -17.88 31.04
C THR A 82 -15.01 -17.99 29.53
N ALA A 83 -14.47 -19.12 29.10
CA ALA A 83 -14.19 -19.40 27.68
C ALA A 83 -15.43 -19.92 26.94
N GLY A 84 -15.49 -19.64 25.65
CA GLY A 84 -16.48 -20.13 24.72
C GLY A 84 -15.92 -20.32 23.30
N ASN A 85 -16.69 -20.98 22.47
CA ASN A 85 -16.40 -21.11 21.04
C ASN A 85 -17.64 -20.70 20.23
N PHE A 86 -17.42 -20.04 19.07
CA PHE A 86 -18.48 -19.61 18.17
C PHE A 86 -18.19 -20.10 16.76
N SER A 87 -19.12 -20.85 16.17
CA SER A 87 -18.94 -21.53 14.87
C SER A 87 -20.13 -21.39 13.90
N ASP A 88 -21.17 -20.66 14.28
CA ASP A 88 -22.43 -20.55 13.51
C ASP A 88 -22.61 -19.18 12.84
N SER A 89 -21.53 -18.66 12.25
CA SER A 89 -21.62 -17.38 11.57
C SER A 89 -22.18 -17.55 10.13
N LYS A 90 -23.18 -16.75 9.80
CA LYS A 90 -23.72 -16.60 8.45
C LYS A 90 -22.95 -15.54 7.66
N ILE A 91 -22.43 -14.53 8.36
CA ILE A 91 -21.65 -13.44 7.75
C ILE A 91 -20.25 -13.93 7.36
N PHE A 92 -19.66 -14.81 8.17
CA PHE A 92 -18.40 -15.49 7.88
C PHE A 92 -18.58 -17.00 7.91
N PRO A 93 -19.24 -17.58 6.89
CA PRO A 93 -19.60 -18.99 6.88
C PRO A 93 -18.36 -19.89 6.95
N GLY A 94 -18.51 -21.01 7.69
CA GLY A 94 -17.46 -22.01 7.89
C GLY A 94 -16.33 -21.60 8.84
N THR A 95 -16.40 -20.41 9.46
CA THR A 95 -15.41 -19.97 10.43
C THR A 95 -15.73 -20.47 11.83
N GLN A 96 -14.69 -20.83 12.58
CA GLN A 96 -14.73 -21.09 14.01
C GLN A 96 -13.81 -20.09 14.73
N ARG A 97 -14.21 -19.68 15.94
CA ARG A 97 -13.41 -18.78 16.77
C ARG A 97 -13.60 -19.02 18.26
N ASP A 98 -12.51 -18.99 18.99
CA ASP A 98 -12.53 -19.00 20.44
C ASP A 98 -12.73 -17.59 20.96
N PHE A 99 -13.44 -17.48 22.08
CA PHE A 99 -13.60 -16.23 22.79
C PHE A 99 -13.59 -16.47 24.30
N SER A 100 -13.45 -15.41 25.07
CA SER A 100 -13.70 -15.45 26.51
C SER A 100 -14.41 -14.19 26.98
N VAL A 101 -15.17 -14.33 28.07
CA VAL A 101 -15.89 -13.23 28.69
C VAL A 101 -15.36 -13.07 30.12
N TYR A 102 -14.87 -11.87 30.40
CA TYR A 102 -14.47 -11.45 31.74
C TYR A 102 -15.60 -10.69 32.38
N VAL A 103 -15.99 -11.13 33.58
CA VAL A 103 -16.99 -10.48 34.46
C VAL A 103 -16.28 -10.03 35.72
N PRO A 104 -16.20 -8.70 36.01
CA PRO A 104 -15.50 -8.20 37.18
C PRO A 104 -16.20 -8.61 38.49
N ALA A 105 -15.45 -8.75 39.56
CA ALA A 105 -16.00 -9.15 40.88
C ALA A 105 -17.07 -8.16 41.41
N GLN A 106 -17.03 -6.91 40.97
CA GLN A 106 -17.99 -5.87 41.37
C GLN A 106 -19.28 -5.86 40.52
N TYR A 107 -19.42 -6.76 39.55
CA TYR A 107 -20.62 -6.82 38.70
C TYR A 107 -21.87 -7.22 39.52
N LYS A 108 -22.98 -6.56 39.23
CA LYS A 108 -24.31 -6.86 39.75
C LYS A 108 -25.28 -7.05 38.60
N THR A 109 -26.19 -8.01 38.74
CA THR A 109 -27.15 -8.35 37.69
C THR A 109 -28.25 -7.32 37.51
N ASP A 110 -28.52 -6.51 38.50
CA ASP A 110 -29.54 -5.44 38.52
C ASP A 110 -29.02 -4.08 38.04
N GLU A 111 -27.70 -3.92 37.92
CA GLU A 111 -27.05 -2.71 37.38
C GLU A 111 -26.38 -3.02 36.03
N PRO A 112 -26.67 -2.25 34.92
CA PRO A 112 -26.04 -2.52 33.65
C PRO A 112 -24.55 -2.17 33.68
N ALA A 113 -23.69 -3.16 33.43
CA ALA A 113 -22.24 -2.95 33.31
C ALA A 113 -21.87 -2.27 31.99
N LYS A 114 -20.74 -1.57 31.96
CA LYS A 114 -20.17 -1.11 30.67
C LYS A 114 -19.60 -2.30 29.90
N LEU A 115 -19.35 -2.10 28.59
CA LEU A 115 -18.84 -3.15 27.71
C LEU A 115 -17.50 -2.73 27.09
N MET A 116 -16.56 -3.65 27.08
CA MET A 116 -15.32 -3.49 26.29
C MET A 116 -15.04 -4.76 25.50
N VAL A 117 -14.89 -4.65 24.17
CA VAL A 117 -14.62 -5.77 23.28
C VAL A 117 -13.18 -5.67 22.77
N PHE A 118 -12.42 -6.73 22.98
CA PHE A 118 -11.03 -6.84 22.53
C PHE A 118 -10.94 -7.84 21.39
N MET A 119 -10.59 -7.37 20.20
CA MET A 119 -10.25 -8.22 19.06
C MET A 119 -8.79 -8.70 19.18
N ASP A 120 -8.44 -9.86 18.61
CA ASP A 120 -7.27 -10.66 18.97
C ASP A 120 -7.25 -10.99 20.47
N GLY A 121 -8.43 -11.35 20.97
CA GLY A 121 -8.76 -11.40 22.39
C GLY A 121 -7.84 -12.24 23.25
N ALA A 122 -7.35 -13.38 22.75
CA ALA A 122 -6.43 -14.24 23.51
C ALA A 122 -5.13 -13.52 23.91
N GLY A 123 -4.61 -12.65 23.04
CA GLY A 123 -3.43 -11.82 23.33
C GLY A 123 -3.67 -10.79 24.43
N TYR A 124 -4.86 -10.22 24.48
CA TYR A 124 -5.27 -9.27 25.52
C TYR A 124 -5.60 -9.94 26.85
N ALA A 125 -6.33 -11.06 26.82
CA ALA A 125 -6.78 -11.77 28.01
C ALA A 125 -5.66 -12.45 28.79
N ASN A 126 -4.53 -12.80 28.16
CA ASN A 126 -3.43 -13.52 28.77
C ASN A 126 -2.80 -12.74 29.94
N PRO A 127 -2.94 -13.20 31.20
CA PRO A 127 -2.45 -12.46 32.37
C PRO A 127 -0.91 -12.44 32.48
N LYS A 128 -0.21 -13.24 31.68
CA LYS A 128 1.24 -13.25 31.56
C LYS A 128 1.73 -12.63 30.23
N GLY A 129 0.81 -12.18 29.39
CA GLY A 129 1.11 -11.59 28.07
C GLY A 129 1.51 -10.12 28.15
N SER A 130 1.62 -9.51 26.97
CA SER A 130 1.98 -8.10 26.86
C SER A 130 0.91 -7.15 27.40
N PHE A 131 -0.37 -7.46 27.24
CA PHE A 131 -1.47 -6.55 27.61
C PHE A 131 -1.98 -6.77 29.02
N ARG A 132 -2.18 -8.02 29.44
CA ARG A 132 -2.71 -8.39 30.76
C ARG A 132 -4.02 -7.67 31.08
N ALA A 133 -4.91 -7.57 30.08
CA ALA A 133 -6.10 -6.73 30.17
C ALA A 133 -6.99 -7.06 31.37
N THR A 134 -7.15 -8.34 31.73
CA THR A 134 -7.93 -8.75 32.91
C THR A 134 -7.37 -8.18 34.20
N VAL A 135 -6.04 -8.19 34.37
CA VAL A 135 -5.37 -7.60 35.55
C VAL A 135 -5.54 -6.07 35.56
N VAL A 136 -5.40 -5.42 34.40
CA VAL A 136 -5.61 -3.98 34.28
C VAL A 136 -7.04 -3.60 34.66
N LEU A 137 -8.03 -4.34 34.17
CA LEU A 137 -9.44 -4.08 34.47
C LEU A 137 -9.74 -4.27 35.96
N ASP A 138 -9.26 -5.36 36.61
CA ASP A 138 -9.40 -5.58 38.04
C ASP A 138 -8.87 -4.38 38.84
N ASN A 139 -7.64 -3.94 38.53
CA ASN A 139 -7.01 -2.84 39.26
C ASN A 139 -7.74 -1.51 39.05
N LEU A 140 -8.09 -1.17 37.80
CA LEU A 140 -8.73 0.11 37.47
C LEU A 140 -10.19 0.20 38.03
N ILE A 141 -10.94 -0.90 37.99
CA ILE A 141 -12.30 -0.96 38.55
C ILE A 141 -12.23 -0.82 40.08
N HIS A 142 -11.29 -1.52 40.74
CA HIS A 142 -11.09 -1.42 42.18
C HIS A 142 -10.71 0.00 42.64
N GLN A 143 -9.85 0.68 41.86
CA GLN A 143 -9.43 2.08 42.05
C GLN A 143 -10.53 3.09 41.73
N GLN A 144 -11.66 2.67 41.14
CA GLN A 144 -12.70 3.55 40.57
C GLN A 144 -12.17 4.48 39.46
N ALA A 145 -11.07 4.09 38.84
CA ALA A 145 -10.46 4.79 37.69
C ALA A 145 -11.18 4.48 36.37
N MET A 146 -12.04 3.48 36.37
CA MET A 146 -12.99 3.15 35.31
C MET A 146 -14.26 2.56 35.94
N PRO A 147 -15.42 2.61 35.24
CA PRO A 147 -16.65 1.99 35.72
C PRO A 147 -16.58 0.45 35.69
N VAL A 148 -17.52 -0.21 36.38
CA VAL A 148 -17.71 -1.67 36.31
C VAL A 148 -17.96 -2.06 34.86
N THR A 149 -17.05 -2.84 34.26
CA THR A 149 -17.02 -3.14 32.85
C THR A 149 -16.84 -4.63 32.61
N ILE A 150 -17.75 -5.23 31.85
CA ILE A 150 -17.61 -6.58 31.28
C ILE A 150 -16.70 -6.49 30.05
N ALA A 151 -15.74 -7.40 29.93
CA ALA A 151 -14.89 -7.49 28.75
C ALA A 151 -15.13 -8.78 27.96
N VAL A 152 -15.22 -8.65 26.65
CA VAL A 152 -15.31 -9.76 25.70
C VAL A 152 -14.02 -9.81 24.89
N PHE A 153 -13.35 -10.94 24.93
CA PHE A 153 -12.10 -11.21 24.20
C PHE A 153 -12.40 -12.15 23.05
N VAL A 154 -12.45 -11.64 21.82
CA VAL A 154 -12.80 -12.41 20.63
C VAL A 154 -11.62 -12.58 19.69
N ASN A 155 -11.38 -13.82 19.25
CA ASN A 155 -10.36 -14.12 18.25
C ASN A 155 -10.94 -14.05 16.82
N PRO A 156 -10.10 -13.87 15.80
CA PRO A 156 -10.54 -13.97 14.41
C PRO A 156 -11.00 -15.39 14.08
N GLY A 157 -11.80 -15.53 13.04
CA GLY A 157 -12.25 -16.81 12.54
C GLY A 157 -11.13 -17.62 11.89
N THR A 158 -11.24 -18.94 12.03
CA THR A 158 -10.44 -19.92 11.31
C THR A 158 -11.38 -20.81 10.52
N ILE A 159 -11.09 -21.03 9.24
CA ILE A 159 -11.75 -22.02 8.39
C ILE A 159 -10.95 -23.31 8.51
N ASN A 160 -11.53 -24.28 9.22
CA ASN A 160 -10.85 -25.56 9.42
C ASN A 160 -10.85 -26.39 8.14
N ALA A 161 -9.73 -27.03 7.86
CA ALA A 161 -9.61 -28.01 6.80
C ALA A 161 -10.49 -29.23 7.10
N THR A 162 -11.04 -29.81 6.04
CA THR A 162 -11.93 -30.96 6.12
C THR A 162 -11.41 -32.18 5.35
N THR A 163 -10.33 -31.99 4.58
CA THR A 163 -9.61 -33.06 3.88
C THR A 163 -8.23 -33.26 4.48
N PRO A 164 -7.65 -34.49 4.42
CA PRO A 164 -6.40 -34.81 5.13
C PRO A 164 -5.19 -33.98 4.75
N ASP A 165 -5.10 -33.56 3.49
CA ASP A 165 -3.94 -32.82 2.95
C ASP A 165 -4.09 -31.30 3.09
N ALA A 166 -5.30 -30.80 3.39
CA ALA A 166 -5.59 -29.39 3.51
C ALA A 166 -5.17 -28.83 4.87
N THR A 167 -4.90 -27.53 4.89
CA THR A 167 -4.51 -26.79 6.09
C THR A 167 -5.60 -25.81 6.54
N ASN A 168 -5.66 -25.55 7.84
CA ASN A 168 -6.55 -24.53 8.38
C ASN A 168 -6.20 -23.16 7.83
N ARG A 169 -7.21 -22.42 7.39
CA ARG A 169 -7.05 -21.08 6.86
C ARG A 169 -7.50 -20.01 7.85
N SER A 170 -6.58 -19.10 8.22
CA SER A 170 -6.95 -17.94 9.03
C SER A 170 -7.81 -16.96 8.22
N ASN A 171 -8.90 -16.51 8.81
CA ASN A 171 -9.75 -15.47 8.23
C ASN A 171 -9.45 -14.06 8.77
N ARG A 172 -8.39 -13.91 9.60
CA ARG A 172 -8.07 -12.69 10.32
C ARG A 172 -7.96 -11.45 9.44
N SER A 173 -7.18 -11.52 8.37
CA SER A 173 -6.99 -10.36 7.49
C SER A 173 -8.28 -9.98 6.77
N PHE A 174 -9.07 -10.96 6.32
CA PHE A 174 -10.34 -10.68 5.66
C PHE A 174 -11.36 -10.07 6.64
N GLU A 175 -11.42 -10.54 7.88
CA GLU A 175 -12.32 -10.02 8.90
C GLU A 175 -11.91 -8.63 9.40
N TYR A 176 -10.64 -8.43 9.69
CA TYR A 176 -10.17 -7.27 10.43
C TYR A 176 -9.69 -6.10 9.57
N ASP A 177 -9.04 -6.40 8.43
CA ASP A 177 -8.50 -5.34 7.57
C ASP A 177 -9.49 -4.84 6.52
N SER A 178 -10.60 -5.57 6.26
CA SER A 178 -11.62 -5.15 5.32
C SER A 178 -12.44 -3.99 5.86
N LEU A 179 -12.65 -2.96 5.05
CA LEU A 179 -13.50 -1.82 5.40
C LEU A 179 -14.98 -2.17 5.25
N GLY A 180 -15.84 -1.34 5.84
CA GLY A 180 -17.29 -1.46 5.78
C GLY A 180 -17.88 -2.22 6.96
N ASP A 181 -19.17 -2.53 6.87
CA ASP A 181 -19.98 -2.95 8.00
C ASP A 181 -20.05 -4.46 8.23
N ARG A 182 -19.36 -5.27 7.43
CA ARG A 182 -19.42 -6.74 7.52
C ARG A 182 -19.00 -7.26 8.90
N TYR A 183 -17.81 -6.89 9.37
CA TYR A 183 -17.37 -7.31 10.70
C TYR A 183 -18.18 -6.64 11.83
N PRO A 184 -18.50 -5.34 11.77
CA PRO A 184 -19.43 -4.72 12.70
C PRO A 184 -20.78 -5.45 12.82
N ASN A 185 -21.39 -5.84 11.69
CA ASN A 185 -22.66 -6.59 11.72
C ASN A 185 -22.46 -7.97 12.34
N PHE A 186 -21.42 -8.71 11.98
CA PHE A 186 -21.08 -9.97 12.62
C PHE A 186 -20.97 -9.82 14.15
N LEU A 187 -20.20 -8.83 14.60
CA LEU A 187 -19.97 -8.59 16.01
C LEU A 187 -21.28 -8.33 16.77
N ILE A 188 -22.15 -7.48 16.21
CA ILE A 188 -23.36 -6.99 16.87
C ILE A 188 -24.54 -7.96 16.73
N GLU A 189 -24.73 -8.53 15.54
CA GLU A 189 -25.94 -9.29 15.20
C GLU A 189 -25.80 -10.79 15.52
N GLU A 190 -24.58 -11.35 15.36
CA GLU A 190 -24.36 -12.77 15.55
C GLU A 190 -23.61 -13.11 16.83
N PHE A 191 -22.50 -12.44 17.11
CA PHE A 191 -21.55 -12.87 18.13
C PHE A 191 -21.90 -12.36 19.54
N LEU A 192 -22.10 -11.04 19.73
CA LEU A 192 -22.33 -10.47 21.06
C LEU A 192 -23.60 -10.98 21.72
N PRO A 193 -24.73 -11.26 21.02
CA PRO A 193 -25.90 -11.87 21.65
C PRO A 193 -25.58 -13.22 22.31
N VAL A 194 -24.68 -14.00 21.74
CA VAL A 194 -24.23 -15.30 22.30
C VAL A 194 -23.24 -15.07 23.45
N ALA A 195 -22.24 -14.22 23.24
CA ALA A 195 -21.17 -13.99 24.22
C ALA A 195 -21.69 -13.34 25.51
N LEU A 196 -22.71 -12.50 25.42
CA LEU A 196 -23.28 -11.74 26.53
C LEU A 196 -24.57 -12.36 27.12
N GLN A 197 -24.91 -13.59 26.75
CA GLN A 197 -26.14 -14.25 27.22
C GLN A 197 -26.22 -14.29 28.76
N GLY A 198 -27.29 -13.77 29.31
CA GLY A 198 -27.52 -13.71 30.76
C GLY A 198 -26.76 -12.59 31.49
N LEU A 199 -26.06 -11.72 30.82
CA LEU A 199 -25.35 -10.58 31.38
C LEU A 199 -26.12 -9.27 31.12
N ASN A 200 -26.22 -8.41 32.13
CA ASN A 200 -26.83 -7.09 32.03
C ASN A 200 -25.76 -6.07 31.63
N VAL A 201 -25.80 -5.61 30.36
CA VAL A 201 -24.82 -4.71 29.77
C VAL A 201 -25.51 -3.47 29.20
N SER A 202 -24.94 -2.29 29.42
CA SER A 202 -25.46 -1.03 28.90
C SER A 202 -25.58 -1.05 27.36
N ALA A 203 -26.70 -0.55 26.86
CA ALA A 203 -26.94 -0.33 25.44
C ALA A 203 -26.48 1.06 24.97
N ASP A 204 -26.09 1.96 25.88
CA ASP A 204 -25.60 3.30 25.52
C ASP A 204 -24.25 3.19 24.80
N PRO A 205 -24.08 3.72 23.57
CA PRO A 205 -22.80 3.73 22.86
C PRO A 205 -21.67 4.38 23.65
N ALA A 206 -21.99 5.37 24.49
CA ALA A 206 -21.01 6.03 25.35
C ALA A 206 -20.44 5.11 26.45
N ASP A 207 -21.10 3.98 26.70
CA ASP A 207 -20.73 2.95 27.68
C ASP A 207 -20.05 1.74 27.03
N ARG A 208 -19.81 1.78 25.71
CA ARG A 208 -19.30 0.65 24.93
C ARG A 208 -18.03 1.00 24.19
N ALA A 209 -17.00 0.19 24.37
CA ALA A 209 -15.68 0.38 23.79
C ALA A 209 -15.24 -0.82 22.98
N VAL A 210 -14.44 -0.57 21.96
CA VAL A 210 -13.74 -1.58 21.17
C VAL A 210 -12.23 -1.33 21.20
N CYS A 211 -11.45 -2.42 21.24
CA CYS A 211 -10.00 -2.37 21.37
C CYS A 211 -9.33 -3.42 20.49
N GLY A 212 -8.20 -3.08 19.88
CA GLY A 212 -7.44 -4.02 19.06
C GLY A 212 -6.01 -3.56 18.78
N ILE A 213 -5.23 -4.46 18.17
CA ILE A 213 -3.84 -4.25 17.80
C ILE A 213 -3.61 -4.60 16.33
N SER A 214 -2.85 -3.78 15.60
CA SER A 214 -2.51 -4.03 14.20
C SER A 214 -3.79 -4.15 13.34
N SER A 215 -4.02 -5.28 12.66
CA SER A 215 -5.28 -5.52 11.93
C SER A 215 -6.51 -5.40 12.84
N SER A 216 -6.46 -5.91 14.08
CA SER A 216 -7.58 -5.72 15.01
C SER A 216 -7.68 -4.28 15.53
N GLY A 217 -6.60 -3.48 15.48
CA GLY A 217 -6.61 -2.05 15.79
C GLY A 217 -7.41 -1.24 14.80
N ILE A 218 -7.21 -1.48 13.49
CA ILE A 218 -8.06 -0.87 12.45
C ILE A 218 -9.48 -1.43 12.51
N CYS A 219 -9.66 -2.73 12.81
CA CYS A 219 -10.98 -3.33 12.98
C CYS A 219 -11.77 -2.65 14.11
N ALA A 220 -11.14 -2.36 15.26
CA ALA A 220 -11.76 -1.61 16.35
C ALA A 220 -12.24 -0.23 15.88
N PHE A 221 -11.40 0.47 15.13
CA PHE A 221 -11.80 1.74 14.55
C PHE A 221 -12.96 1.57 13.56
N THR A 222 -12.89 0.57 12.67
CA THR A 222 -13.96 0.26 11.70
C THR A 222 -15.30 -0.02 12.39
N VAL A 223 -15.32 -0.80 13.47
CA VAL A 223 -16.54 -1.10 14.23
C VAL A 223 -17.20 0.18 14.74
N ALA A 224 -16.46 1.04 15.42
CA ALA A 224 -17.02 2.29 15.92
C ALA A 224 -17.33 3.30 14.80
N TRP A 225 -16.56 3.28 13.71
CA TRP A 225 -16.79 4.13 12.55
C TRP A 225 -18.10 3.79 11.83
N GLU A 226 -18.37 2.50 11.60
CA GLU A 226 -19.59 2.04 10.92
C GLU A 226 -20.82 2.02 11.84
N LYS A 227 -20.62 1.74 13.12
CA LYS A 227 -21.70 1.61 14.12
C LYS A 227 -21.47 2.53 15.33
N PRO A 228 -21.41 3.87 15.12
CA PRO A 228 -21.22 4.83 16.23
C PRO A 228 -22.41 4.90 17.19
N ASP A 229 -23.56 4.37 16.81
CA ASP A 229 -24.74 4.14 17.62
C ASP A 229 -24.66 2.90 18.51
N GLN A 230 -23.63 2.07 18.35
CA GLN A 230 -23.36 0.87 19.14
C GLN A 230 -22.08 0.97 19.96
N PHE A 231 -21.05 1.67 19.45
CA PHE A 231 -19.75 1.82 20.10
C PHE A 231 -19.24 3.26 19.97
N GLY A 232 -19.14 3.96 21.10
CA GLY A 232 -18.65 5.34 21.18
C GLY A 232 -17.16 5.49 21.52
N LYS A 233 -16.44 4.40 21.77
CA LYS A 233 -15.07 4.44 22.27
C LYS A 233 -14.16 3.45 21.57
N VAL A 234 -12.94 3.89 21.21
CA VAL A 234 -11.94 3.08 20.47
C VAL A 234 -10.59 3.17 21.13
N ILE A 235 -9.92 2.02 21.28
CA ILE A 235 -8.47 1.94 21.49
C ILE A 235 -7.89 1.16 20.30
N SER A 236 -6.95 1.78 19.58
CA SER A 236 -6.21 1.16 18.48
C SER A 236 -4.72 1.22 18.78
N HIS A 237 -4.12 0.07 19.06
CA HIS A 237 -2.68 -0.08 19.21
C HIS A 237 -2.07 -0.43 17.87
N ILE A 238 -1.07 0.35 17.42
CA ILE A 238 -0.36 0.14 16.15
C ILE A 238 -1.29 -0.25 14.99
N GLY A 239 -2.41 0.49 14.85
CA GLY A 239 -3.49 0.15 13.92
C GLY A 239 -3.04 0.15 12.46
N SER A 240 -3.51 -0.82 11.69
CA SER A 240 -3.12 -1.01 10.28
C SER A 240 -3.81 0.00 9.34
N PHE A 241 -3.67 1.32 9.59
CA PHE A 241 -4.19 2.38 8.71
C PHE A 241 -3.36 2.52 7.43
N THR A 242 -3.07 1.39 6.82
CA THR A 242 -2.27 1.18 5.63
C THR A 242 -3.06 0.41 4.57
N ASN A 243 -2.42 0.02 3.45
CA ASN A 243 -3.12 -0.64 2.35
C ASN A 243 -3.04 -2.17 2.42
N ILE A 244 -3.38 -2.77 3.56
CA ILE A 244 -3.62 -4.23 3.59
C ILE A 244 -4.87 -4.53 2.75
N ARG A 245 -6.02 -3.94 3.12
CA ARG A 245 -7.30 -4.05 2.40
C ARG A 245 -8.04 -2.70 2.31
N GLY A 246 -7.30 -1.59 2.16
CA GLY A 246 -7.86 -0.26 1.96
C GLY A 246 -7.86 0.67 3.18
N GLY A 247 -7.25 0.29 4.31
CA GLY A 247 -7.22 1.09 5.55
C GLY A 247 -6.65 2.51 5.40
N TRP A 248 -5.81 2.74 4.38
CA TRP A 248 -5.29 4.06 4.03
C TRP A 248 -6.37 5.10 3.67
N ALA A 249 -7.61 4.68 3.42
CA ALA A 249 -8.71 5.57 3.07
C ALA A 249 -9.26 6.34 4.29
N TYR A 250 -9.05 5.85 5.52
CA TYR A 250 -9.64 6.45 6.71
C TYR A 250 -9.31 7.92 6.94
N PRO A 251 -8.09 8.42 6.77
CA PRO A 251 -7.83 9.85 6.93
C PRO A 251 -8.74 10.73 6.05
N GLY A 252 -8.95 10.31 4.80
CA GLY A 252 -9.86 11.00 3.89
C GLY A 252 -11.34 10.91 4.31
N LEU A 253 -11.80 9.75 4.77
CA LEU A 253 -13.17 9.53 5.26
C LEU A 253 -13.44 10.34 6.52
N VAL A 254 -12.49 10.39 7.46
CA VAL A 254 -12.59 11.18 8.70
C VAL A 254 -12.71 12.68 8.37
N ARG A 255 -11.89 13.20 7.46
CA ARG A 255 -11.94 14.61 7.05
C ARG A 255 -13.29 15.00 6.43
N LYS A 256 -13.88 14.10 5.64
CA LYS A 256 -15.22 14.31 5.05
C LYS A 256 -16.35 14.38 6.08
N SER A 257 -16.14 13.82 7.28
CA SER A 257 -17.14 13.87 8.36
C SER A 257 -17.13 15.14 9.20
N LYS A 258 -16.27 16.14 8.88
CA LYS A 258 -16.10 17.36 9.67
C LYS A 258 -17.41 18.10 10.01
N ASP A 259 -18.31 18.18 9.04
CA ASP A 259 -19.58 18.91 9.24
C ASP A 259 -20.60 18.11 10.07
N LYS A 260 -20.40 16.80 10.19
CA LYS A 260 -21.21 15.88 10.98
C LYS A 260 -20.33 14.78 11.55
N PRO A 261 -19.46 15.08 12.53
CA PRO A 261 -18.57 14.08 13.11
C PRO A 261 -19.38 13.00 13.83
N LYS A 262 -18.89 11.77 13.72
CA LYS A 262 -19.49 10.63 14.44
C LYS A 262 -19.15 10.74 15.94
N ALA A 263 -20.06 10.28 16.78
CA ALA A 263 -19.91 10.39 18.25
C ALA A 263 -18.94 9.33 18.80
N ILE A 264 -17.69 9.37 18.35
CA ILE A 264 -16.64 8.43 18.78
C ILE A 264 -15.46 9.14 19.43
N LYS A 265 -14.87 8.51 20.44
CA LYS A 265 -13.66 8.93 21.16
C LYS A 265 -12.55 7.93 20.86
N VAL A 266 -11.39 8.39 20.39
CA VAL A 266 -10.37 7.53 19.78
C VAL A 266 -9.02 7.66 20.49
N TYR A 267 -8.50 6.57 21.01
CA TYR A 267 -7.13 6.47 21.50
C TYR A 267 -6.28 5.70 20.48
N LEU A 268 -5.20 6.30 20.03
CA LEU A 268 -4.21 5.70 19.13
C LEU A 268 -2.89 5.54 19.88
N GLN A 269 -2.29 4.38 19.82
CA GLN A 269 -0.89 4.18 20.18
C GLN A 269 -0.14 3.67 18.98
N GLU A 270 1.06 4.25 18.74
CA GLU A 270 1.91 3.88 17.62
C GLU A 270 3.37 3.81 18.05
N GLY A 271 4.16 2.99 17.37
CA GLY A 271 5.60 2.86 17.56
C GLY A 271 6.39 3.70 16.54
N ARG A 272 7.43 4.43 17.00
CA ARG A 272 8.28 5.21 16.07
C ARG A 272 9.05 4.33 15.10
N GLU A 273 9.42 3.12 15.54
CA GLU A 273 10.15 2.10 14.79
C GLU A 273 9.22 1.00 14.24
N ASP A 274 7.94 1.33 14.01
CA ASP A 274 6.98 0.37 13.50
C ASP A 274 7.15 0.14 11.99
N LEU A 275 6.39 -0.80 11.43
CA LEU A 275 6.54 -1.34 10.09
C LEU A 275 6.53 -0.27 9.00
N ASN A 276 7.44 -0.45 8.06
CA ASN A 276 7.42 0.17 6.74
C ASN A 276 7.59 -0.95 5.70
N ASN A 277 6.50 -1.41 5.13
CA ASN A 277 6.47 -2.60 4.28
C ASN A 277 5.60 -2.42 3.02
N LEU A 278 5.31 -3.52 2.33
CA LEU A 278 4.42 -3.61 1.16
C LEU A 278 3.10 -2.85 1.33
N HIS A 279 2.52 -2.87 2.53
CA HIS A 279 1.20 -2.28 2.77
C HIS A 279 1.25 -0.80 3.13
N GLY A 280 2.40 -0.29 3.57
CA GLY A 280 2.56 1.11 3.92
C GLY A 280 3.58 1.33 5.04
N ASN A 281 3.57 2.55 5.56
CA ASN A 281 4.31 2.96 6.73
C ASN A 281 3.33 3.21 7.88
N TRP A 282 3.39 2.39 8.93
CA TRP A 282 2.44 2.44 10.07
C TRP A 282 2.51 3.74 10.84
N PRO A 283 3.70 4.23 11.26
CA PRO A 283 3.83 5.53 11.91
C PRO A 283 3.18 6.67 11.13
N LEU A 284 3.46 6.77 9.84
CA LEU A 284 2.89 7.81 8.98
C LEU A 284 1.37 7.63 8.78
N GLY A 285 0.89 6.39 8.71
CA GLY A 285 -0.54 6.09 8.58
C GLY A 285 -1.34 6.52 9.81
N ASN A 286 -0.85 6.22 11.01
CA ASN A 286 -1.47 6.60 12.28
C ASN A 286 -1.38 8.11 12.53
N GLN A 287 -0.27 8.76 12.18
CA GLN A 287 -0.13 10.21 12.29
C GLN A 287 -1.04 10.97 11.33
N ASP A 288 -1.20 10.48 10.07
CA ASP A 288 -2.14 11.07 9.10
C ASP A 288 -3.60 10.89 9.58
N LEU A 289 -3.95 9.74 10.20
CA LEU A 289 -5.25 9.56 10.81
C LEU A 289 -5.47 10.52 12.00
N ALA A 290 -4.48 10.69 12.87
CA ALA A 290 -4.54 11.62 13.98
C ALA A 290 -4.74 13.07 13.50
N ALA A 291 -4.02 13.50 12.46
CA ALA A 291 -4.20 14.80 11.82
C ALA A 291 -5.63 14.95 11.25
N ALA A 292 -6.19 13.89 10.67
CA ALA A 292 -7.55 13.90 10.17
C ALA A 292 -8.60 14.00 11.30
N LEU A 293 -8.38 13.28 12.41
CA LEU A 293 -9.23 13.37 13.60
C LEU A 293 -9.20 14.79 14.20
N GLN A 294 -8.00 15.39 14.28
CA GLN A 294 -7.85 16.79 14.72
C GLN A 294 -8.60 17.75 13.81
N PHE A 295 -8.39 17.64 12.49
CA PHE A 295 -9.03 18.50 11.50
C PHE A 295 -10.56 18.42 11.57
N ALA A 296 -11.11 17.22 11.77
CA ALA A 296 -12.55 16.99 11.85
C ALA A 296 -13.15 17.23 13.25
N GLY A 297 -12.34 17.61 14.26
CA GLY A 297 -12.80 17.98 15.60
C GLY A 297 -13.17 16.79 16.51
N TYR A 298 -12.66 15.60 16.21
CA TYR A 298 -12.86 14.42 17.07
C TYR A 298 -12.09 14.54 18.39
N LYS A 299 -12.62 13.94 19.44
CA LYS A 299 -11.88 13.71 20.69
C LYS A 299 -10.94 12.53 20.50
N TYR A 300 -9.64 12.79 20.49
CA TYR A 300 -8.63 11.76 20.26
C TYR A 300 -7.37 11.96 21.09
N GLN A 301 -6.62 10.88 21.28
CA GLN A 301 -5.28 10.85 21.83
C GLN A 301 -4.38 10.07 20.86
N LEU A 302 -3.18 10.59 20.57
CA LEU A 302 -2.12 9.84 19.92
C LEU A 302 -0.92 9.74 20.84
N VAL A 303 -0.48 8.53 21.16
CA VAL A 303 0.72 8.26 21.96
C VAL A 303 1.76 7.57 21.07
N MET A 304 2.88 8.24 20.84
CA MET A 304 4.03 7.69 20.09
C MET A 304 5.03 7.07 21.07
N THR A 305 5.22 5.76 21.00
CA THR A 305 6.20 5.00 21.78
C THR A 305 7.48 4.77 20.98
N ASP A 306 8.57 4.42 21.64
CA ASP A 306 9.89 4.24 20.99
C ASP A 306 10.08 2.81 20.41
N GLY A 307 9.01 2.06 20.23
CA GLY A 307 9.08 0.66 19.77
C GLY A 307 8.62 0.39 18.36
N GLY A 308 8.78 -0.87 17.96
CA GLY A 308 8.30 -1.42 16.70
C GLY A 308 6.96 -2.16 16.85
N HIS A 309 6.61 -2.98 15.84
CA HIS A 309 5.34 -3.70 15.73
C HIS A 309 5.17 -4.81 16.78
N SER A 310 4.84 -4.42 18.00
CA SER A 310 4.77 -5.35 19.14
C SER A 310 3.70 -4.95 20.15
N GLY A 311 2.97 -5.94 20.66
CA GLY A 311 2.00 -5.77 21.76
C GLY A 311 2.62 -5.29 23.08
N LYS A 312 3.96 -5.36 23.23
CA LYS A 312 4.66 -4.84 24.43
C LYS A 312 4.31 -3.38 24.68
N TRP A 313 4.45 -2.55 23.67
CA TRP A 313 4.26 -1.10 23.76
C TRP A 313 2.80 -0.71 23.98
N GLY A 314 1.88 -1.39 23.28
CA GLY A 314 0.45 -1.22 23.54
C GLY A 314 0.06 -1.63 24.96
N GLY A 315 0.66 -2.73 25.48
CA GLY A 315 0.43 -3.19 26.85
C GLY A 315 0.95 -2.23 27.91
N GLU A 316 2.09 -1.58 27.68
CA GLU A 316 2.66 -0.59 28.60
C GLU A 316 1.73 0.61 28.81
N VAL A 317 1.03 1.05 27.75
CA VAL A 317 0.13 2.20 27.81
C VAL A 317 -1.36 1.83 28.00
N LEU A 318 -1.71 0.54 28.02
CA LEU A 318 -3.11 0.12 28.16
C LEU A 318 -3.82 0.69 29.40
N PRO A 319 -3.21 0.71 30.61
CA PRO A 319 -3.85 1.30 31.76
C PRO A 319 -4.21 2.78 31.56
N ASP A 320 -3.31 3.55 31.01
CA ASP A 320 -3.54 4.99 30.75
C ASP A 320 -4.52 5.20 29.60
N ALA A 321 -4.50 4.35 28.57
CA ALA A 321 -5.46 4.36 27.48
C ALA A 321 -6.89 4.13 28.00
N VAL A 322 -7.07 3.15 28.89
CA VAL A 322 -8.37 2.85 29.50
C VAL A 322 -8.82 4.00 30.41
N ARG A 323 -7.94 4.55 31.26
CA ARG A 323 -8.28 5.73 32.09
C ARG A 323 -8.74 6.89 31.21
N TRP A 324 -7.94 7.26 30.20
CA TRP A 324 -8.28 8.35 29.29
C TRP A 324 -9.62 8.10 28.58
N LEU A 325 -9.87 6.86 28.16
CA LEU A 325 -11.08 6.50 27.43
C LEU A 325 -12.34 6.73 28.26
N TRP A 326 -12.31 6.39 29.55
CA TRP A 326 -13.43 6.53 30.47
C TRP A 326 -13.52 7.89 31.17
N ASP A 327 -12.47 8.70 31.17
CA ASP A 327 -12.50 10.06 31.67
C ASP A 327 -13.24 11.00 30.70
N HIS A 328 -14.40 11.50 31.13
CA HIS A 328 -15.19 12.43 30.32
C HIS A 328 -14.51 13.79 30.11
N ASN A 329 -13.59 14.18 31.00
CA ASN A 329 -12.88 15.46 30.97
C ASN A 329 -11.49 15.36 30.32
N ALA A 330 -11.07 14.15 29.89
CA ALA A 330 -9.76 13.96 29.29
C ALA A 330 -9.50 14.93 28.11
N ALA A 331 -8.33 15.52 28.05
CA ALA A 331 -7.93 16.39 26.94
C ALA A 331 -7.60 15.57 25.66
N SER A 332 -7.76 16.20 24.50
CA SER A 332 -7.23 15.67 23.23
C SER A 332 -5.75 16.03 23.10
N THR A 333 -4.99 15.18 22.41
CA THR A 333 -3.66 15.55 21.92
C THR A 333 -3.79 16.56 20.80
N ASN A 334 -2.96 17.58 20.79
CA ASN A 334 -2.81 18.46 19.65
C ASN A 334 -1.55 18.07 18.91
N MET A 335 -1.68 17.77 17.61
CA MET A 335 -0.51 17.62 16.75
C MET A 335 0.23 18.97 16.70
N PRO A 336 1.54 18.99 16.88
CA PRO A 336 2.30 20.23 16.91
C PRO A 336 2.19 20.94 15.55
N ILE A 337 1.85 22.22 15.58
CA ILE A 337 1.93 23.12 14.42
C ILE A 337 3.25 23.87 14.55
N THR A 338 4.11 23.74 13.56
CA THR A 338 5.38 24.47 13.54
C THR A 338 5.12 25.92 13.18
N GLU A 339 5.28 26.84 14.13
CA GLU A 339 5.02 28.28 13.94
C GLU A 339 6.19 29.05 13.28
N THR A 340 7.30 28.41 13.01
CA THR A 340 8.46 29.07 12.38
C THR A 340 8.11 29.46 10.94
N LYS A 341 8.40 30.71 10.58
CA LYS A 341 8.24 31.20 9.20
C LYS A 341 9.63 31.58 8.67
N PRO A 342 10.35 30.63 8.09
CA PRO A 342 11.68 30.93 7.55
C PRO A 342 11.61 32.02 6.47
N LYS A 343 12.63 32.90 6.45
CA LYS A 343 12.74 33.92 5.42
C LYS A 343 13.21 33.25 4.11
N TRP A 344 12.50 33.52 3.03
CA TRP A 344 12.95 33.12 1.72
C TRP A 344 14.13 33.95 1.24
N GLU A 345 15.14 33.28 0.70
CA GLU A 345 16.25 33.91 -0.02
C GLU A 345 16.46 33.17 -1.36
N PRO A 346 16.76 33.87 -2.47
CA PRO A 346 17.03 33.24 -3.73
C PRO A 346 18.29 32.38 -3.64
N HIS A 347 18.25 31.17 -4.22
CA HIS A 347 19.44 30.34 -4.38
C HIS A 347 20.48 31.09 -5.24
N PRO A 348 21.82 30.99 -4.99
CA PRO A 348 22.82 31.61 -5.81
C PRO A 348 22.65 31.35 -7.32
N ASP A 349 22.30 30.15 -7.72
CA ASP A 349 22.04 29.80 -9.12
C ASP A 349 20.73 30.38 -9.69
N ALA A 350 19.89 30.98 -8.89
CA ALA A 350 18.69 31.72 -9.30
C ALA A 350 18.93 33.23 -9.40
N VAL A 351 20.18 33.69 -9.27
CA VAL A 351 20.60 35.09 -9.47
C VAL A 351 21.24 35.23 -10.85
N ALA A 352 20.82 36.23 -11.63
CA ALA A 352 21.39 36.50 -12.93
C ALA A 352 22.90 36.77 -12.84
N ASN A 353 23.64 36.23 -13.83
CA ASN A 353 25.07 36.43 -13.97
C ASN A 353 25.35 36.97 -15.39
N ASP A 354 25.91 38.15 -15.49
CA ASP A 354 26.16 38.83 -16.76
C ASP A 354 27.20 38.08 -17.64
N ASP A 355 28.04 37.26 -17.01
CA ASP A 355 29.04 36.45 -17.74
C ASP A 355 28.44 35.15 -18.34
N VAL A 356 27.18 34.86 -18.05
CA VAL A 356 26.51 33.64 -18.51
C VAL A 356 25.64 33.94 -19.74
N PRO A 357 25.81 33.20 -20.88
CA PRO A 357 24.95 33.36 -22.06
C PRO A 357 23.48 33.08 -21.71
N GLN A 358 22.62 34.03 -21.97
CA GLN A 358 21.20 33.94 -21.60
C GLN A 358 20.37 33.38 -22.73
N GLY A 359 19.50 32.43 -22.37
CA GLY A 359 18.52 31.88 -23.30
C GLY A 359 17.36 32.85 -23.55
N LYS A 360 16.47 32.45 -24.43
CA LYS A 360 15.33 33.26 -24.86
C LYS A 360 14.01 32.61 -24.46
N VAL A 361 13.14 33.36 -23.81
CA VAL A 361 11.75 32.95 -23.53
C VAL A 361 10.87 33.53 -24.64
N GLN A 362 10.21 32.64 -25.38
CA GLN A 362 9.25 32.99 -26.43
C GLN A 362 7.86 32.67 -25.94
N LYS A 363 6.98 33.68 -25.80
CA LYS A 363 5.56 33.48 -25.57
C LYS A 363 4.92 32.96 -26.88
N MET A 364 4.12 31.92 -26.75
CA MET A 364 3.45 31.28 -27.86
C MET A 364 2.01 31.77 -27.98
N GLU A 365 1.41 31.57 -29.16
CA GLU A 365 -0.01 31.80 -29.33
C GLU A 365 -0.81 30.87 -28.39
N PRO A 366 -1.91 31.33 -27.78
CA PRO A 366 -2.71 30.51 -26.89
C PRO A 366 -3.12 29.21 -27.54
N TRP A 367 -2.97 28.10 -26.81
CA TRP A 367 -3.29 26.76 -27.32
C TRP A 367 -4.74 26.38 -26.99
N GLU A 368 -5.51 26.00 -27.99
CA GLU A 368 -6.82 25.40 -27.86
C GLU A 368 -6.70 23.88 -27.89
N SER A 369 -7.10 23.20 -26.81
CA SER A 369 -6.94 21.76 -26.67
C SER A 369 -8.12 20.98 -27.25
N LYS A 370 -7.81 19.88 -27.93
CA LYS A 370 -8.78 18.88 -28.38
C LYS A 370 -9.08 17.87 -27.29
N ILE A 371 -8.08 17.46 -26.50
CA ILE A 371 -8.21 16.49 -25.40
C ILE A 371 -8.97 17.12 -24.22
N PHE A 372 -8.67 18.39 -23.92
CA PHE A 372 -9.42 19.18 -22.97
C PHE A 372 -10.33 20.16 -23.70
N ALA A 373 -11.28 19.64 -24.44
CA ALA A 373 -12.13 20.41 -25.33
C ALA A 373 -12.75 21.65 -24.69
N GLY A 374 -12.74 22.77 -25.41
CA GLY A 374 -13.25 24.06 -24.94
C GLY A 374 -12.34 24.78 -23.96
N THR A 375 -11.10 24.33 -23.78
CA THR A 375 -10.09 25.04 -22.97
C THR A 375 -9.06 25.72 -23.84
N THR A 376 -8.66 26.92 -23.42
CA THR A 376 -7.51 27.65 -23.97
C THR A 376 -6.46 27.88 -22.89
N ARG A 377 -5.18 27.88 -23.25
CA ARG A 377 -4.09 28.12 -22.30
C ARG A 377 -2.98 28.94 -22.88
N ASP A 378 -2.37 29.78 -22.07
CA ASP A 378 -1.13 30.46 -22.39
C ASP A 378 0.04 29.55 -22.12
N TRP A 379 1.06 29.62 -22.96
CA TRP A 379 2.29 28.87 -22.81
C TRP A 379 3.48 29.59 -23.43
N ALA A 380 4.67 29.17 -23.03
CA ALA A 380 5.91 29.75 -23.53
C ALA A 380 7.00 28.67 -23.65
N ILE A 381 7.98 28.93 -24.49
CA ILE A 381 9.16 28.06 -24.68
C ILE A 381 10.40 28.86 -24.33
N TYR A 382 11.25 28.32 -23.48
CA TYR A 382 12.61 28.80 -23.26
C TYR A 382 13.56 27.95 -24.08
N VAL A 383 14.47 28.63 -24.78
CA VAL A 383 15.55 28.04 -25.58
C VAL A 383 16.88 28.53 -25.04
N PRO A 384 17.75 27.63 -24.54
CA PRO A 384 19.05 28.04 -24.01
C PRO A 384 19.96 28.60 -25.10
N ALA A 385 20.86 29.50 -24.74
CA ALA A 385 21.82 30.07 -25.67
C ALA A 385 22.73 29.03 -26.32
N GLN A 386 22.93 27.90 -25.66
CA GLN A 386 23.75 26.77 -26.16
C GLN A 386 23.01 25.82 -27.12
N TYR A 387 21.71 26.04 -27.37
CA TYR A 387 20.95 25.21 -28.32
C TYR A 387 21.50 25.28 -29.72
N LYS A 388 21.60 24.12 -30.38
CA LYS A 388 21.96 23.98 -31.76
C LYS A 388 20.95 23.10 -32.49
N ALA A 389 20.50 23.51 -33.66
CA ALA A 389 19.45 22.80 -34.39
C ALA A 389 19.89 21.42 -34.92
N ASP A 390 21.17 21.16 -35.06
CA ASP A 390 21.77 19.89 -35.47
C ASP A 390 22.08 18.94 -34.28
N GLN A 391 21.84 19.36 -33.04
CA GLN A 391 22.05 18.58 -31.83
C GLN A 391 20.75 18.48 -31.04
N PRO A 392 20.23 17.26 -30.76
CA PRO A 392 19.00 17.11 -30.00
C PRO A 392 19.15 17.65 -28.59
N ALA A 393 18.28 18.56 -28.20
CA ALA A 393 18.23 19.11 -26.81
C ALA A 393 17.40 18.23 -25.88
N ALA A 394 17.68 18.32 -24.58
CA ALA A 394 16.80 17.81 -23.55
C ALA A 394 15.51 18.65 -23.46
N LEU A 395 14.45 18.06 -22.92
CA LEU A 395 13.15 18.70 -22.73
C LEU A 395 12.74 18.71 -21.26
N MET A 396 12.26 19.84 -20.77
CA MET A 396 11.57 19.90 -19.48
C MET A 396 10.24 20.63 -19.62
N ILE A 397 9.16 20.00 -19.17
CA ILE A 397 7.82 20.60 -19.12
C ILE A 397 7.52 21.03 -17.69
N LEU A 398 7.09 22.30 -17.53
CA LEU A 398 6.81 22.89 -16.23
C LEU A 398 5.38 23.40 -16.17
N GLN A 399 4.62 22.83 -15.23
CA GLN A 399 3.24 23.24 -14.94
C GLN A 399 3.20 24.58 -14.20
N ASP A 400 2.07 25.29 -14.31
CA ASP A 400 1.90 26.68 -13.81
C ASP A 400 2.98 27.61 -14.37
N GLY A 401 3.26 27.47 -15.67
CA GLY A 401 4.43 27.99 -16.36
C GLY A 401 4.65 29.49 -16.24
N GLU A 402 3.60 30.31 -16.08
CA GLU A 402 3.74 31.76 -15.87
C GLU A 402 4.56 32.09 -14.63
N GLY A 403 4.29 31.39 -13.50
CA GLY A 403 5.05 31.57 -12.26
C GLY A 403 6.47 31.04 -12.37
N MET A 404 6.68 29.97 -13.13
CA MET A 404 7.98 29.32 -13.30
C MET A 404 8.94 30.16 -14.15
N ARG A 405 8.46 30.75 -15.26
CA ARG A 405 9.27 31.55 -16.18
C ARG A 405 9.60 32.95 -15.72
N ASN A 406 8.93 33.47 -14.68
CA ASN A 406 9.11 34.85 -14.21
C ASN A 406 10.47 35.01 -13.54
N VAL A 407 11.38 35.78 -14.17
CA VAL A 407 12.74 36.02 -13.67
C VAL A 407 12.79 36.93 -12.45
N GLU A 408 11.73 37.72 -12.21
CA GLU A 408 11.54 38.56 -11.01
C GLU A 408 10.85 37.77 -9.88
N GLY A 409 10.30 36.56 -10.19
CA GLY A 409 9.54 35.75 -9.27
C GLY A 409 10.39 34.91 -8.33
N ARG A 410 9.77 33.89 -7.73
CA ARG A 410 10.42 32.94 -6.83
C ARG A 410 11.24 31.90 -7.60
N TRP A 411 10.68 31.30 -8.67
CA TRP A 411 11.25 30.15 -9.36
C TRP A 411 12.43 30.50 -10.30
N ARG A 412 12.33 31.57 -11.08
CA ARG A 412 13.38 32.09 -11.97
C ARG A 412 13.99 31.02 -12.86
N VAL A 413 13.19 30.09 -13.39
CA VAL A 413 13.68 28.92 -14.13
C VAL A 413 14.60 29.29 -15.29
N PRO A 414 14.34 30.33 -16.13
CA PRO A 414 15.27 30.71 -17.18
C PRO A 414 16.67 31.03 -16.63
N THR A 415 16.77 31.82 -15.59
CA THR A 415 18.06 32.18 -14.96
C THR A 415 18.78 30.96 -14.38
N VAL A 416 18.03 30.05 -13.72
CA VAL A 416 18.61 28.81 -13.19
C VAL A 416 19.16 27.95 -14.33
N PHE A 417 18.42 27.82 -15.43
CA PHE A 417 18.86 27.03 -16.57
C PHE A 417 20.08 27.62 -17.24
N ASP A 418 20.10 28.95 -17.45
CA ASP A 418 21.27 29.65 -18.01
C ASP A 418 22.52 29.34 -17.21
N ASN A 419 22.46 29.48 -15.87
CA ASN A 419 23.59 29.24 -14.98
C ASN A 419 24.03 27.77 -14.96
N LEU A 420 23.09 26.82 -14.86
CA LEU A 420 23.42 25.41 -14.77
C LEU A 420 23.92 24.84 -16.11
N ILE A 421 23.33 25.24 -17.22
CA ILE A 421 23.76 24.79 -18.57
C ILE A 421 25.15 25.34 -18.89
N ALA A 422 25.41 26.62 -18.56
CA ALA A 422 26.74 27.24 -18.81
C ALA A 422 27.86 26.54 -18.04
N ARG A 423 27.59 26.02 -16.84
CA ARG A 423 28.56 25.24 -16.05
C ARG A 423 28.64 23.76 -16.44
N GLY A 424 27.68 23.26 -17.24
CA GLY A 424 27.58 21.84 -17.58
C GLY A 424 26.95 20.97 -16.50
N ASP A 425 26.29 21.57 -15.49
CA ASP A 425 25.56 20.88 -14.42
C ASP A 425 24.27 20.23 -14.94
N MET A 426 23.76 20.68 -16.09
CA MET A 426 22.66 20.05 -16.83
C MET A 426 22.89 20.21 -18.35
N PRO A 427 22.31 19.33 -19.18
CA PRO A 427 22.43 19.45 -20.64
C PRO A 427 21.69 20.69 -21.18
N PRO A 428 21.99 21.15 -22.41
CA PRO A 428 21.15 22.13 -23.09
C PRO A 428 19.69 21.63 -23.10
N THR A 429 18.81 22.29 -22.37
CA THR A 429 17.43 21.87 -22.13
C THR A 429 16.46 22.94 -22.58
N ILE A 430 15.55 22.57 -23.49
CA ILE A 430 14.40 23.40 -23.84
C ILE A 430 13.35 23.24 -22.74
N ALA A 431 12.87 24.36 -22.16
CA ALA A 431 11.78 24.34 -21.20
C ALA A 431 10.47 24.77 -21.87
N VAL A 432 9.41 24.03 -21.59
CA VAL A 432 8.03 24.39 -21.94
C VAL A 432 7.30 24.81 -20.69
N PHE A 433 6.92 26.07 -20.62
CA PHE A 433 6.13 26.67 -19.55
C PHE A 433 4.66 26.60 -19.91
N LEU A 434 3.92 25.73 -19.24
CA LEU A 434 2.55 25.40 -19.61
C LEU A 434 1.59 25.77 -18.50
N ASN A 435 0.64 26.65 -18.81
CA ASN A 435 -0.44 26.98 -17.88
C ASN A 435 -1.61 25.99 -18.00
N PRO A 436 -2.41 25.81 -16.96
CA PRO A 436 -3.64 25.03 -17.07
C PRO A 436 -4.62 25.70 -18.01
N GLY A 437 -5.48 24.92 -18.62
CA GLY A 437 -6.56 25.41 -19.47
C GLY A 437 -7.58 26.26 -18.72
N SER A 438 -8.19 27.19 -19.40
CA SER A 438 -9.34 27.96 -18.92
C SER A 438 -10.50 27.81 -19.89
N LYS A 439 -11.72 27.68 -19.33
CA LYS A 439 -12.97 27.60 -20.09
C LYS A 439 -13.67 28.96 -20.10
N SER A 440 -14.11 29.41 -21.27
CA SER A 440 -15.00 30.56 -21.37
C SER A 440 -16.38 30.19 -20.80
N GLN A 441 -16.92 31.02 -19.91
CA GLN A 441 -18.26 30.86 -19.40
C GLN A 441 -19.18 31.88 -20.09
N PRO A 442 -20.21 31.45 -20.90
CA PRO A 442 -21.04 32.40 -21.65
C PRO A 442 -21.77 33.43 -20.79
N GLN A 443 -21.96 33.14 -19.51
CA GLN A 443 -22.73 33.98 -18.58
C GLN A 443 -21.82 34.77 -17.58
N LYS A 444 -20.50 34.59 -17.63
CA LYS A 444 -19.56 35.30 -16.76
C LYS A 444 -18.46 35.96 -17.60
N LYS A 445 -18.06 37.19 -17.23
CA LYS A 445 -16.94 37.89 -17.87
C LYS A 445 -15.56 37.23 -17.64
N GLU A 446 -15.47 36.33 -16.64
CA GLU A 446 -14.25 35.67 -16.26
C GLU A 446 -14.22 34.23 -16.77
N LYS A 447 -13.06 33.80 -17.26
CA LYS A 447 -12.78 32.40 -17.62
C LYS A 447 -12.66 31.57 -16.33
N SER A 448 -13.23 30.37 -16.31
CA SER A 448 -12.99 29.42 -15.20
C SER A 448 -11.75 28.60 -15.45
N SER A 449 -10.87 28.51 -14.44
CA SER A 449 -9.70 27.64 -14.51
C SER A 449 -10.10 26.17 -14.52
N ASN A 450 -9.49 25.41 -15.41
CA ASN A 450 -9.61 23.96 -15.48
C ASN A 450 -8.49 23.23 -14.71
N ARG A 451 -7.66 23.97 -13.95
CA ARG A 451 -6.42 23.49 -13.32
C ARG A 451 -6.62 22.23 -12.50
N SER A 452 -7.57 22.21 -11.58
CA SER A 452 -7.75 21.03 -10.73
C SER A 452 -8.19 19.79 -11.53
N PHE A 453 -9.02 19.99 -12.58
CA PHE A 453 -9.44 18.88 -13.42
C PHE A 453 -8.28 18.32 -14.27
N GLU A 454 -7.43 19.19 -14.80
CA GLU A 454 -6.30 18.77 -15.64
C GLU A 454 -5.16 18.18 -14.83
N TYR A 455 -4.85 18.79 -13.68
CA TYR A 455 -3.64 18.49 -12.92
C TYR A 455 -3.82 17.44 -11.83
N ASP A 456 -4.96 17.47 -11.13
CA ASP A 456 -5.17 16.56 -10.00
C ASP A 456 -5.84 15.23 -10.42
N SER A 457 -6.37 15.14 -11.66
CA SER A 457 -6.98 13.90 -12.16
C SER A 457 -5.93 12.87 -12.50
N LEU A 458 -6.17 11.64 -12.09
CA LEU A 458 -5.30 10.50 -12.36
C LEU A 458 -5.52 9.95 -13.77
N GLY A 459 -4.60 9.09 -14.24
CA GLY A 459 -4.65 8.45 -15.55
C GLY A 459 -3.94 9.25 -16.65
N ASP A 460 -4.05 8.76 -17.87
CA ASP A 460 -3.20 9.17 -19.01
C ASP A 460 -3.66 10.45 -19.74
N ARG A 461 -4.80 11.01 -19.39
CA ARG A 461 -5.40 12.13 -20.16
C ARG A 461 -4.45 13.32 -20.30
N TYR A 462 -3.75 13.69 -19.22
CA TYR A 462 -2.82 14.82 -19.29
C TYR A 462 -1.55 14.48 -20.08
N SER A 463 -1.01 13.30 -19.90
CA SER A 463 0.15 12.84 -20.68
C SER A 463 -0.18 12.73 -22.17
N ARG A 464 -1.38 12.26 -22.53
CA ARG A 464 -1.86 12.29 -23.92
C ARG A 464 -1.95 13.71 -24.46
N PHE A 465 -2.50 14.65 -23.70
CA PHE A 465 -2.50 16.05 -24.11
C PHE A 465 -1.09 16.57 -24.41
N LEU A 466 -0.11 16.23 -23.58
CA LEU A 466 1.27 16.62 -23.84
C LEU A 466 1.82 15.96 -25.12
N LEU A 467 1.62 14.66 -25.27
CA LEU A 467 2.22 13.87 -26.36
C LEU A 467 1.52 14.03 -27.71
N GLU A 468 0.21 14.25 -27.70
CA GLU A 468 -0.57 14.35 -28.94
C GLU A 468 -0.72 15.82 -29.42
N GLU A 469 -0.58 16.80 -28.52
CA GLU A 469 -0.82 18.20 -28.87
C GLU A 469 0.41 19.11 -28.70
N ILE A 470 1.02 19.15 -27.50
CA ILE A 470 2.06 20.15 -27.17
C ILE A 470 3.43 19.75 -27.70
N ILE A 471 3.87 18.53 -27.44
CA ILE A 471 5.20 18.05 -27.83
C ILE A 471 5.39 18.03 -29.34
N PRO A 472 4.42 17.61 -30.18
CA PRO A 472 4.55 17.71 -31.61
C PRO A 472 4.80 19.16 -32.11
N GLU A 473 4.15 20.15 -31.46
CA GLU A 473 4.35 21.56 -31.80
C GLU A 473 5.74 22.05 -31.40
N VAL A 474 6.29 21.57 -30.28
CA VAL A 474 7.67 21.85 -29.88
C VAL A 474 8.65 21.21 -30.85
N LYS A 475 8.47 19.92 -31.21
CA LYS A 475 9.32 19.17 -32.17
C LYS A 475 9.28 19.76 -33.58
N ARG A 476 8.18 20.39 -33.98
CA ARG A 476 8.11 21.09 -35.29
C ARG A 476 9.07 22.28 -35.35
N ARG A 477 9.43 22.89 -34.23
CA ARG A 477 10.26 24.08 -34.11
C ARG A 477 11.69 23.81 -33.71
N TYR A 478 11.91 22.77 -32.93
CA TYR A 478 13.19 22.47 -32.29
C TYR A 478 13.51 20.99 -32.34
N THR A 479 14.78 20.68 -32.49
CA THR A 479 15.27 19.29 -32.41
C THR A 479 15.38 18.88 -30.97
N ILE A 480 14.46 18.00 -30.53
CA ILE A 480 14.39 17.42 -29.18
C ILE A 480 14.85 15.97 -29.24
N SER A 481 15.57 15.52 -28.23
CA SER A 481 15.98 14.12 -28.09
C SER A 481 14.76 13.18 -28.12
N ASP A 482 14.95 11.99 -28.64
CA ASP A 482 13.96 10.90 -28.54
C ASP A 482 14.24 9.98 -27.33
N ASP A 483 15.38 10.18 -26.64
CA ASP A 483 15.73 9.43 -25.45
C ASP A 483 14.89 9.90 -24.24
N PRO A 484 14.07 9.01 -23.64
CA PRO A 484 13.28 9.34 -22.44
C PRO A 484 14.13 9.86 -21.26
N GLU A 485 15.40 9.44 -21.16
CA GLU A 485 16.32 9.96 -20.13
C GLU A 485 16.65 11.45 -20.32
N MET A 486 16.35 12.01 -21.47
CA MET A 486 16.50 13.44 -21.75
C MET A 486 15.20 14.23 -21.52
N HIS A 487 14.16 13.61 -20.94
CA HIS A 487 12.87 14.25 -20.71
C HIS A 487 12.52 14.34 -19.23
N ALA A 488 12.26 15.56 -18.79
CA ALA A 488 11.84 15.90 -17.42
C ALA A 488 10.48 16.61 -17.41
N ILE A 489 9.78 16.48 -16.31
CA ILE A 489 8.51 17.16 -16.06
C ILE A 489 8.46 17.62 -14.61
N GLY A 490 7.89 18.79 -14.31
CA GLY A 490 7.88 19.29 -12.95
C GLY A 490 6.80 20.32 -12.67
N GLY A 491 6.53 20.54 -11.40
CA GLY A 491 5.56 21.54 -10.96
C GLY A 491 5.47 21.66 -9.44
N SER A 492 4.50 22.48 -9.01
CA SER A 492 4.23 22.73 -7.60
C SER A 492 2.75 22.44 -7.29
N SER A 493 2.47 21.85 -6.11
CA SER A 493 1.11 21.57 -5.66
C SER A 493 0.37 20.62 -6.63
N SER A 494 -0.76 21.04 -7.20
CA SER A 494 -1.45 20.29 -8.27
C SER A 494 -0.54 20.07 -9.48
N GLY A 495 0.34 21.03 -9.81
CA GLY A 495 1.32 20.86 -10.90
C GLY A 495 2.35 19.77 -10.62
N ALA A 496 2.68 19.52 -9.37
CA ALA A 496 3.60 18.47 -8.95
C ALA A 496 3.00 17.07 -9.10
N ILE A 497 1.75 16.86 -8.63
CA ILE A 497 1.08 15.56 -8.84
C ILE A 497 0.80 15.34 -10.33
N CYS A 498 0.47 16.38 -11.09
CA CYS A 498 0.32 16.30 -12.54
C CYS A 498 1.60 15.80 -13.21
N ALA A 499 2.75 16.34 -12.83
CA ALA A 499 4.06 15.92 -13.32
C ALA A 499 4.35 14.46 -12.98
N PHE A 500 4.08 14.06 -11.74
CA PHE A 500 4.24 12.67 -11.34
C PHE A 500 3.30 11.74 -12.11
N THR A 501 2.01 12.09 -12.23
CA THR A 501 1.02 11.30 -12.98
C THR A 501 1.43 11.14 -14.44
N ALA A 502 1.88 12.20 -15.10
CA ALA A 502 2.31 12.12 -16.51
C ALA A 502 3.51 11.17 -16.69
N ALA A 503 4.50 11.24 -15.81
CA ALA A 503 5.65 10.33 -15.84
C ALA A 503 5.25 8.88 -15.43
N TRP A 504 4.34 8.72 -14.48
CA TRP A 504 3.82 7.42 -14.06
C TRP A 504 3.10 6.68 -15.20
N GLU A 505 2.29 7.39 -15.96
CA GLU A 505 1.54 6.82 -17.10
C GLU A 505 2.40 6.62 -18.34
N ARG A 506 3.42 7.48 -18.55
CA ARG A 506 4.24 7.49 -19.79
C ARG A 506 5.73 7.49 -19.47
N THR A 507 6.19 6.40 -18.87
CA THR A 507 7.62 6.14 -18.60
C THR A 507 8.44 5.93 -19.87
N ASP A 508 7.80 5.60 -20.95
CA ASP A 508 8.39 5.54 -22.30
C ASP A 508 8.80 6.93 -22.82
N TYR A 509 8.30 7.99 -22.18
CA TYR A 509 8.63 9.35 -22.56
C TYR A 509 9.28 10.17 -21.43
N PHE A 510 8.75 10.15 -20.20
CA PHE A 510 9.27 10.94 -19.07
C PHE A 510 9.97 10.06 -18.03
N ARG A 511 11.24 10.41 -17.72
CA ARG A 511 12.06 9.69 -16.73
C ARG A 511 12.42 10.51 -15.51
N LYS A 512 12.21 11.82 -15.52
CA LYS A 512 12.62 12.73 -14.46
C LYS A 512 11.45 13.58 -13.99
N VAL A 513 11.21 13.59 -12.68
CA VAL A 513 10.10 14.31 -12.06
C VAL A 513 10.61 15.27 -10.99
N TYR A 514 10.19 16.52 -11.07
CA TYR A 514 10.32 17.51 -9.99
C TYR A 514 8.96 17.76 -9.35
N SER A 515 8.84 17.53 -8.04
CA SER A 515 7.63 17.68 -7.26
C SER A 515 7.87 18.57 -6.04
N SER A 516 7.28 19.76 -6.02
CA SER A 516 7.30 20.66 -4.86
C SER A 516 5.91 20.73 -4.23
N VAL A 517 5.81 20.56 -2.91
CA VAL A 517 4.56 20.60 -2.14
C VAL A 517 3.43 19.84 -2.84
N GLY A 518 3.71 18.62 -3.29
CA GLY A 518 2.86 17.85 -4.19
C GLY A 518 1.50 17.48 -3.59
N SER A 519 0.44 17.62 -4.39
CA SER A 519 -0.94 17.33 -3.95
C SER A 519 -1.25 15.83 -3.93
N PHE A 520 -0.39 15.01 -3.28
CA PHE A 520 -0.66 13.57 -3.08
C PHE A 520 -1.76 13.32 -2.04
N THR A 521 -2.75 14.17 -2.04
CA THR A 521 -3.91 14.18 -1.15
C THR A 521 -5.18 13.76 -1.88
N ASN A 522 -6.31 13.65 -1.16
CA ASN A 522 -7.60 13.27 -1.73
C ASN A 522 -8.29 14.42 -2.48
N LEU A 523 -7.52 15.20 -3.24
CA LEU A 523 -8.10 16.29 -4.03
C LEU A 523 -8.93 15.77 -5.22
N ARG A 524 -8.42 14.76 -5.93
CA ARG A 524 -9.08 13.93 -6.96
C ARG A 524 -8.50 12.51 -6.95
N GLY A 525 -8.29 11.97 -5.76
CA GLY A 525 -7.77 10.62 -5.57
C GLY A 525 -6.25 10.50 -5.55
N GLY A 526 -5.48 11.60 -5.50
CA GLY A 526 -4.01 11.56 -5.49
C GLY A 526 -3.42 10.83 -4.29
N ASN A 527 -4.17 10.68 -3.21
CA ASN A 527 -3.78 9.92 -2.02
C ASN A 527 -3.64 8.41 -2.24
N VAL A 528 -4.01 7.89 -3.42
CA VAL A 528 -3.80 6.46 -3.76
C VAL A 528 -2.34 6.17 -4.14
N TYR A 529 -1.55 7.16 -4.55
CA TYR A 529 -0.20 6.96 -5.09
C TYR A 529 0.75 6.22 -4.15
N PRO A 530 0.83 6.51 -2.84
CA PRO A 530 1.72 5.74 -1.97
C PRO A 530 1.44 4.23 -1.98
N ALA A 531 0.16 3.86 -2.08
CA ALA A 531 -0.25 2.45 -2.20
C ALA A 531 -0.01 1.88 -3.60
N LEU A 532 -0.26 2.67 -4.65
CA LEU A 532 0.01 2.26 -6.03
C LEU A 532 1.49 2.00 -6.27
N VAL A 533 2.35 2.90 -5.79
CA VAL A 533 3.82 2.76 -5.90
C VAL A 533 4.29 1.47 -5.25
N ARG A 534 3.83 1.17 -4.03
CA ARG A 534 4.23 -0.05 -3.29
C ARG A 534 3.75 -1.34 -3.94
N LYS A 535 2.62 -1.31 -4.65
CA LYS A 535 1.97 -2.50 -5.22
C LYS A 535 1.92 -2.49 -6.75
N THR A 536 2.86 -1.81 -7.38
CA THR A 536 3.08 -1.86 -8.83
C THR A 536 4.56 -2.09 -9.09
N GLU A 537 4.88 -2.82 -10.14
CA GLU A 537 6.26 -3.00 -10.57
C GLU A 537 6.98 -1.64 -10.66
N PRO A 538 8.20 -1.52 -10.10
CA PRO A 538 8.94 -0.26 -10.14
C PRO A 538 9.11 0.27 -11.56
N LYS A 539 8.73 1.52 -11.74
CA LYS A 539 8.85 2.21 -13.02
C LYS A 539 10.18 2.98 -13.09
N PRO A 540 10.82 3.05 -14.23
CA PRO A 540 12.14 3.67 -14.36
C PRO A 540 12.03 5.22 -14.37
N ILE A 541 11.61 5.80 -13.26
CA ILE A 541 11.51 7.26 -13.07
C ILE A 541 12.37 7.71 -11.89
N ARG A 542 13.02 8.85 -12.06
CA ARG A 542 13.77 9.56 -11.02
C ARG A 542 12.91 10.68 -10.46
N VAL A 543 12.73 10.75 -9.14
CA VAL A 543 11.78 11.67 -8.51
C VAL A 543 12.46 12.52 -7.43
N TYR A 544 12.50 13.82 -7.65
CA TYR A 544 12.88 14.79 -6.61
C TYR A 544 11.62 15.38 -5.99
N MET A 545 11.52 15.31 -4.67
CA MET A 545 10.41 15.86 -3.89
C MET A 545 10.91 16.91 -2.89
N ALA A 546 10.11 17.94 -2.65
CA ALA A 546 10.35 18.94 -1.61
C ALA A 546 9.03 19.29 -0.91
N ASP A 547 9.01 19.23 0.43
CA ASP A 547 7.85 19.64 1.23
C ASP A 547 8.25 20.11 2.63
N THR A 548 7.30 20.61 3.42
CA THR A 548 7.58 21.26 4.69
C THR A 548 6.54 20.95 5.76
N SER A 549 6.92 21.08 7.04
CA SER A 549 6.00 20.87 8.16
C SER A 549 4.90 21.93 8.27
N GLY A 550 5.11 23.12 7.70
CA GLY A 550 4.13 24.22 7.69
C GLY A 550 3.20 24.22 6.48
N ASP A 551 3.21 23.16 5.67
CA ASP A 551 2.33 23.03 4.53
C ASP A 551 0.86 22.82 4.94
N VAL A 552 -0.03 22.92 3.98
CA VAL A 552 -1.48 22.96 4.17
C VAL A 552 -2.04 21.65 4.75
N ASP A 553 -2.92 21.80 5.72
CA ASP A 553 -3.79 20.74 6.23
C ASP A 553 -5.25 21.19 6.07
N ASN A 554 -6.03 20.46 5.26
CA ASN A 554 -7.39 20.83 4.92
C ASN A 554 -8.31 19.62 4.67
N GLN A 555 -9.50 19.87 4.13
CA GLN A 555 -10.49 18.83 3.82
C GLN A 555 -10.01 17.75 2.83
N PHE A 556 -8.98 18.02 2.03
CA PHE A 556 -8.43 17.07 1.07
C PHE A 556 -7.34 16.17 1.66
N GLY A 557 -6.70 16.60 2.74
CA GLY A 557 -5.63 15.90 3.40
C GLY A 557 -4.63 16.84 4.06
N SER A 558 -3.62 16.25 4.66
CA SER A 558 -2.41 16.93 5.13
C SER A 558 -1.30 16.73 4.10
N TRP A 559 -0.83 17.82 3.48
CA TRP A 559 0.27 17.75 2.51
C TRP A 559 1.55 17.20 3.16
N PRO A 560 1.94 17.66 4.37
CA PRO A 560 3.11 17.11 5.06
C PRO A 560 3.09 15.59 5.19
N TRP A 561 2.00 15.02 5.69
CA TRP A 561 1.89 13.56 5.85
C TRP A 561 1.78 12.83 4.51
N SER A 562 1.06 13.40 3.54
CA SER A 562 0.90 12.81 2.21
C SER A 562 2.21 12.74 1.44
N ASN A 563 3.02 13.78 1.47
CA ASN A 563 4.34 13.80 0.81
C ASN A 563 5.34 12.89 1.52
N GLN A 564 5.34 12.82 2.86
CA GLN A 564 6.16 11.87 3.61
C GLN A 564 5.78 10.41 3.29
N ARG A 565 4.47 10.10 3.21
CA ARG A 565 3.99 8.77 2.78
C ARG A 565 4.41 8.44 1.36
N MET A 566 4.36 9.42 0.45
CA MET A 566 4.80 9.24 -0.94
C MET A 566 6.30 9.00 -1.03
N ALA A 567 7.11 9.81 -0.35
CA ALA A 567 8.55 9.63 -0.28
C ALA A 567 8.95 8.28 0.35
N SER A 568 8.24 7.88 1.42
CA SER A 568 8.42 6.56 2.04
C SER A 568 8.10 5.42 1.06
N ALA A 569 7.06 5.56 0.23
CA ALA A 569 6.68 4.55 -0.76
C ALA A 569 7.73 4.42 -1.88
N LEU A 570 8.19 5.54 -2.41
CA LEU A 570 9.23 5.57 -3.44
C LEU A 570 10.54 4.95 -2.92
N LYS A 571 10.97 5.34 -1.72
CA LYS A 571 12.17 4.78 -1.09
C LYS A 571 12.04 3.28 -0.85
N TYR A 572 10.91 2.82 -0.31
CA TYR A 572 10.65 1.40 -0.06
C TYR A 572 10.75 0.57 -1.34
N MET A 573 10.24 1.08 -2.45
CA MET A 573 10.27 0.40 -3.75
C MET A 573 11.59 0.59 -4.52
N GLY A 574 12.62 1.16 -3.89
CA GLY A 574 13.94 1.32 -4.49
C GLY A 574 14.00 2.33 -5.64
N TYR A 575 13.05 3.25 -5.73
CA TYR A 575 13.12 4.32 -6.73
C TYR A 575 14.33 5.23 -6.51
N ASP A 576 14.87 5.75 -7.59
CA ASP A 576 15.82 6.85 -7.54
C ASP A 576 15.08 8.12 -7.09
N THR A 577 15.09 8.35 -5.77
CA THR A 577 14.31 9.43 -5.15
C THR A 577 15.12 10.23 -4.14
N ARG A 578 14.86 11.53 -4.09
CA ARG A 578 15.34 12.44 -3.06
C ARG A 578 14.16 13.25 -2.51
N PHE A 579 14.09 13.35 -1.20
CA PHE A 579 13.07 14.13 -0.50
C PHE A 579 13.74 15.15 0.40
N ASP A 580 13.66 16.44 0.04
CA ASP A 580 14.12 17.56 0.86
C ASP A 580 12.97 18.06 1.73
N TRP A 581 13.20 18.10 3.03
CA TRP A 581 12.25 18.52 4.06
C TRP A 581 12.73 19.73 4.81
N ALA A 582 11.83 20.64 5.17
CA ALA A 582 12.11 21.77 6.04
C ALA A 582 10.99 22.03 7.03
N GLU A 583 11.32 22.74 8.11
CA GLU A 583 10.35 23.13 9.11
C GLU A 583 9.77 24.52 8.79
N GLY A 584 8.44 24.66 8.90
CA GLY A 584 7.75 25.93 9.02
C GLY A 584 7.50 26.74 7.75
N TYR A 585 7.93 26.33 6.56
CA TYR A 585 7.51 26.98 5.32
C TYR A 585 6.05 26.66 5.02
N ALA A 586 5.33 27.63 4.46
CA ALA A 586 3.93 27.45 4.08
C ALA A 586 3.79 26.81 2.68
N HIS A 587 2.53 26.48 2.30
CA HIS A 587 2.16 26.01 0.95
C HIS A 587 2.35 27.10 -0.11
N ASN A 588 3.59 27.36 -0.48
CA ASN A 588 3.93 28.35 -1.49
C ASN A 588 5.22 27.95 -2.22
N ALA A 589 5.75 28.87 -3.05
CA ALA A 589 6.95 28.62 -3.84
C ALA A 589 8.25 28.73 -3.04
N ASP A 590 8.25 29.21 -1.80
CA ASP A 590 9.47 29.64 -1.11
C ASP A 590 10.48 28.51 -0.92
N PHE A 591 10.07 27.40 -0.30
CA PHE A 591 10.98 26.27 -0.10
C PHE A 591 11.32 25.56 -1.42
N GLY A 592 10.32 25.24 -2.25
CA GLY A 592 10.55 24.58 -3.52
C GLY A 592 11.50 25.34 -4.43
N SER A 593 11.31 26.66 -4.58
CA SER A 593 12.18 27.48 -5.42
C SER A 593 13.61 27.57 -4.90
N SER A 594 13.80 27.60 -3.57
CA SER A 594 15.14 27.57 -2.97
C SER A 594 15.89 26.27 -3.23
N LYS A 595 15.16 25.16 -3.46
CA LYS A 595 15.70 23.82 -3.75
C LYS A 595 15.75 23.49 -5.26
N PHE A 596 15.09 24.28 -6.09
CA PHE A 596 14.97 24.00 -7.51
C PHE A 596 16.31 23.87 -8.24
N PRO A 597 17.32 24.73 -8.04
CA PRO A 597 18.62 24.55 -8.69
C PRO A 597 19.32 23.25 -8.29
N ASP A 598 19.30 22.90 -7.01
CA ASP A 598 19.88 21.63 -6.53
C ASP A 598 19.09 20.42 -7.04
N ALA A 599 17.77 20.54 -7.15
CA ALA A 599 16.93 19.51 -7.76
C ALA A 599 17.30 19.28 -9.23
N MET A 600 17.56 20.34 -10.00
CA MET A 600 17.98 20.20 -11.40
C MET A 600 19.34 19.51 -11.50
N LYS A 601 20.35 19.91 -10.75
CA LYS A 601 21.64 19.18 -10.70
C LYS A 601 21.45 17.72 -10.36
N TRP A 602 20.59 17.41 -9.39
CA TRP A 602 20.34 16.04 -8.96
C TRP A 602 19.57 15.23 -10.01
N LEU A 603 18.56 15.79 -10.66
CA LEU A 603 17.78 15.13 -11.70
C LEU A 603 18.61 14.85 -12.97
N TRP A 604 19.51 15.75 -13.35
CA TRP A 604 20.34 15.62 -14.56
C TRP A 604 21.69 14.96 -14.31
N ARG A 605 21.98 14.53 -13.08
CA ARG A 605 23.23 13.82 -12.77
C ARG A 605 23.35 12.53 -13.58
N LYS A 606 24.60 12.16 -13.89
CA LYS A 606 24.93 10.99 -14.73
C LYS A 606 25.05 9.69 -13.93
N GLU A 607 25.20 9.78 -12.60
CA GLU A 607 25.40 8.63 -11.73
C GLU A 607 24.16 7.72 -11.79
N ALA A 608 24.44 6.43 -12.00
CA ALA A 608 23.41 5.40 -11.97
C ALA A 608 22.94 5.21 -10.52
N HIS A 609 21.65 4.97 -10.35
CA HIS A 609 21.05 4.60 -9.07
C HIS A 609 21.10 3.08 -8.90
N THR A 610 21.61 2.64 -7.76
CA THR A 610 21.48 1.24 -7.33
C THR A 610 20.37 1.18 -6.29
N PRO A 611 19.26 0.46 -6.56
CA PRO A 611 18.18 0.35 -5.60
C PRO A 611 18.65 -0.32 -4.30
N GLU A 612 18.43 0.34 -3.18
CA GLU A 612 18.51 -0.29 -1.86
C GLU A 612 17.12 -0.80 -1.48
N ILE A 613 16.99 -2.11 -1.37
CA ILE A 613 15.73 -2.76 -1.06
C ILE A 613 15.79 -3.23 0.39
N ASP A 614 14.96 -2.65 1.25
CA ASP A 614 14.76 -3.08 2.63
C ASP A 614 13.39 -3.74 2.78
N THR A 615 13.39 -5.07 2.90
CA THR A 615 12.18 -5.87 3.13
C THR A 615 12.03 -6.31 4.58
N LYS A 616 12.81 -5.72 5.50
CA LYS A 616 12.61 -5.92 6.93
C LYS A 616 11.23 -5.39 7.33
N GLY A 617 10.48 -6.19 8.07
CA GLY A 617 9.14 -5.83 8.52
C GLY A 617 8.03 -6.26 7.58
N ASP A 618 8.30 -7.03 6.53
CA ASP A 618 7.25 -7.73 5.81
C ASP A 618 6.56 -8.71 6.75
N LEU A 619 5.24 -8.69 6.76
CA LEU A 619 4.44 -9.64 7.53
C LEU A 619 4.60 -11.03 6.91
N GLY A 620 4.76 -12.06 7.74
CA GLY A 620 4.97 -13.42 7.26
C GLY A 620 3.91 -13.84 6.24
N GLY A 621 4.33 -14.23 5.05
CA GLY A 621 3.47 -14.56 3.91
C GLY A 621 3.26 -13.42 2.91
N ASP A 622 3.52 -12.17 3.26
CA ASP A 622 3.58 -11.07 2.29
C ASP A 622 4.84 -11.19 1.46
N LEU A 623 4.70 -11.07 0.15
CA LEU A 623 5.85 -10.95 -0.72
C LEU A 623 5.73 -9.67 -1.53
N THR A 624 6.71 -8.80 -1.38
CA THR A 624 6.76 -7.61 -2.21
C THR A 624 7.13 -8.01 -3.64
N LEU A 625 6.71 -7.21 -4.61
CA LEU A 625 7.16 -7.41 -5.99
C LEU A 625 8.69 -7.38 -6.12
N LEU A 626 9.37 -6.66 -5.21
CA LEU A 626 10.83 -6.58 -5.18
C LEU A 626 11.51 -7.94 -4.86
N ASN A 627 10.85 -8.77 -4.03
CA ASN A 627 11.35 -10.11 -3.72
C ASN A 627 10.92 -11.17 -4.75
N LEU A 628 9.90 -10.85 -5.54
CA LEU A 628 9.37 -11.74 -6.56
C LEU A 628 10.06 -11.54 -7.92
N LEU A 629 10.39 -10.30 -8.26
CA LEU A 629 10.94 -9.95 -9.56
C LEU A 629 12.46 -10.03 -9.58
N ILE A 630 13.01 -10.53 -10.66
CA ILE A 630 14.45 -10.49 -10.93
C ILE A 630 14.78 -9.12 -11.52
N HIS A 631 15.65 -8.38 -10.86
CA HIS A 631 16.02 -7.03 -11.28
C HIS A 631 16.62 -7.03 -12.71
N GLY A 632 16.12 -6.15 -13.55
CA GLY A 632 16.56 -6.01 -14.94
C GLY A 632 15.92 -6.99 -15.91
N GLU A 633 15.12 -7.96 -15.45
CA GLU A 633 14.36 -8.83 -16.34
C GLU A 633 12.99 -8.25 -16.67
N SER A 634 12.56 -8.47 -17.90
CA SER A 634 11.26 -8.05 -18.44
C SER A 634 10.55 -9.22 -19.11
N TRP A 635 9.40 -8.94 -19.68
CA TRP A 635 8.66 -9.94 -20.44
C TRP A 635 9.37 -10.31 -21.75
N GLU A 636 9.45 -11.60 -22.02
CA GLU A 636 9.98 -12.16 -23.28
C GLU A 636 8.84 -12.80 -24.09
N VAL A 637 8.85 -12.61 -25.41
CA VAL A 637 7.91 -13.28 -26.32
C VAL A 637 8.36 -14.72 -26.54
N VAL A 638 7.46 -15.67 -26.32
CA VAL A 638 7.70 -17.12 -26.49
C VAL A 638 7.00 -17.65 -27.74
N ALA A 639 5.80 -17.15 -28.00
CA ALA A 639 5.04 -17.44 -29.20
C ALA A 639 4.35 -16.15 -29.67
N ASP A 640 4.35 -15.92 -30.96
CA ASP A 640 3.71 -14.82 -31.68
C ASP A 640 2.96 -15.35 -32.90
N ASP A 641 2.31 -14.48 -33.64
CA ASP A 641 1.49 -14.82 -34.81
C ASP A 641 0.34 -15.82 -34.54
N LEU A 642 -0.11 -15.89 -33.28
CA LEU A 642 -1.29 -16.68 -32.93
C LEU A 642 -2.56 -15.95 -33.37
N GLY A 643 -3.61 -16.70 -33.61
CA GLY A 643 -4.93 -16.10 -33.86
C GLY A 643 -5.53 -15.50 -32.61
N PHE A 644 -5.50 -16.22 -31.48
CA PHE A 644 -5.87 -15.77 -30.13
C PHE A 644 -5.36 -16.79 -29.11
N ALA A 645 -4.47 -16.37 -28.22
CA ALA A 645 -3.87 -17.21 -27.19
C ALA A 645 -4.78 -17.37 -25.96
N ASP A 646 -4.96 -18.59 -25.46
CA ASP A 646 -5.70 -18.90 -24.25
C ASP A 646 -5.31 -20.25 -23.62
N ALA A 647 -5.95 -20.64 -22.52
CA ALA A 647 -5.91 -21.98 -21.93
C ALA A 647 -4.48 -22.45 -21.58
N LEU A 648 -3.77 -21.70 -20.73
CA LEU A 648 -2.44 -22.09 -20.27
C LEU A 648 -2.51 -23.18 -19.18
N CYS A 649 -1.70 -24.23 -19.31
CA CYS A 649 -1.49 -25.26 -18.31
C CYS A 649 -0.03 -25.73 -18.32
N ALA A 650 0.44 -26.34 -17.23
CA ALA A 650 1.78 -26.91 -17.15
C ALA A 650 1.75 -28.34 -16.61
N ASP A 651 2.58 -29.23 -17.18
CA ASP A 651 2.80 -30.56 -16.63
C ASP A 651 3.84 -30.55 -15.48
N LYS A 652 3.99 -31.68 -14.80
CA LYS A 652 4.93 -31.86 -13.68
C LYS A 652 6.41 -31.63 -14.07
N ALA A 653 6.74 -31.73 -15.36
CA ALA A 653 8.07 -31.46 -15.90
C ALA A 653 8.25 -29.98 -16.25
N GLY A 654 7.22 -29.16 -16.10
CA GLY A 654 7.24 -27.73 -16.41
C GLY A 654 7.05 -27.41 -17.88
N ASN A 655 6.68 -28.36 -18.74
CA ASN A 655 6.30 -28.04 -20.11
C ASN A 655 5.01 -27.22 -20.09
N LEU A 656 4.95 -26.18 -20.92
CA LEU A 656 3.78 -25.34 -21.09
C LEU A 656 2.86 -25.89 -22.18
N TYR A 657 1.56 -25.93 -21.89
CA TYR A 657 0.51 -26.21 -22.87
C TYR A 657 -0.39 -24.99 -23.01
N PHE A 658 -0.80 -24.68 -24.24
CA PHE A 658 -1.70 -23.56 -24.53
C PHE A 658 -2.52 -23.83 -25.79
N CYS A 659 -3.58 -23.05 -25.96
CA CYS A 659 -4.44 -23.14 -27.14
C CYS A 659 -4.32 -21.87 -28.02
N ASP A 660 -4.18 -22.04 -29.34
CA ASP A 660 -4.57 -21.01 -30.30
C ASP A 660 -6.04 -21.24 -30.65
N MET A 661 -6.91 -20.40 -30.15
CA MET A 661 -8.36 -20.58 -30.31
C MET A 661 -8.87 -20.29 -31.74
N LYS A 662 -8.17 -19.47 -32.53
CA LYS A 662 -8.60 -19.08 -33.88
C LYS A 662 -7.93 -19.91 -34.98
N ALA A 663 -6.76 -20.45 -34.71
CA ALA A 663 -6.12 -21.50 -35.49
C ALA A 663 -6.09 -22.75 -34.61
N PRO A 664 -7.23 -23.51 -34.51
CA PRO A 664 -7.44 -24.48 -33.45
C PRO A 664 -6.28 -25.45 -33.30
N ALA A 665 -5.51 -25.32 -32.24
CA ALA A 665 -4.42 -26.21 -31.87
C ALA A 665 -4.11 -26.10 -30.37
N VAL A 666 -3.97 -27.26 -29.71
CA VAL A 666 -3.32 -27.34 -28.40
C VAL A 666 -1.84 -27.60 -28.64
N ILE A 667 -0.99 -26.71 -28.20
CA ILE A 667 0.45 -26.72 -28.47
C ILE A 667 1.20 -26.87 -27.13
N ARG A 668 2.19 -27.78 -27.11
CA ARG A 668 3.14 -27.93 -26.01
C ARG A 668 4.43 -27.20 -26.34
N ILE A 669 4.97 -26.46 -25.38
CA ILE A 669 6.34 -25.94 -25.40
C ILE A 669 7.16 -26.69 -24.37
N SER A 670 8.24 -27.33 -24.82
CA SER A 670 9.16 -28.06 -23.94
C SER A 670 9.89 -27.11 -22.99
N ALA A 671 9.88 -27.43 -21.72
CA ALA A 671 10.61 -26.69 -20.68
C ALA A 671 12.14 -26.75 -20.87
N THR A 672 12.63 -27.80 -21.53
CA THR A 672 14.07 -28.07 -21.66
C THR A 672 14.71 -27.32 -22.82
N ASP A 673 14.06 -27.30 -23.97
CA ASP A 673 14.66 -26.79 -25.22
C ASP A 673 13.74 -25.81 -26.00
N GLY A 674 12.55 -25.54 -25.48
CA GLY A 674 11.59 -24.63 -26.11
C GLY A 674 10.90 -25.21 -27.37
N THR A 675 11.10 -26.49 -27.69
CA THR A 675 10.49 -27.11 -28.86
C THR A 675 8.97 -27.08 -28.77
N LYS A 676 8.33 -26.63 -29.86
CA LYS A 676 6.86 -26.58 -30.02
C LYS A 676 6.35 -27.86 -30.65
N THR A 677 5.33 -28.47 -30.05
CA THR A 677 4.68 -29.68 -30.56
C THR A 677 3.17 -29.47 -30.55
N GLU A 678 2.52 -29.65 -31.68
CA GLU A 678 1.04 -29.73 -31.75
C GLU A 678 0.56 -31.08 -31.16
N ILE A 679 -0.31 -30.97 -30.16
CA ILE A 679 -0.89 -32.18 -29.47
C ILE A 679 -2.18 -32.59 -30.17
N THR A 680 -3.08 -31.63 -30.44
CA THR A 680 -4.35 -31.86 -31.11
C THR A 680 -4.87 -30.59 -31.77
N LYS A 681 -5.77 -30.77 -32.77
CA LYS A 681 -6.42 -29.64 -33.49
C LYS A 681 -7.77 -29.29 -32.88
N GLU A 682 -7.81 -29.08 -31.57
CA GLU A 682 -9.01 -28.65 -30.85
C GLU A 682 -8.86 -27.21 -30.37
N SER A 683 -9.98 -26.47 -30.32
CA SER A 683 -10.07 -25.16 -29.74
C SER A 683 -10.65 -25.29 -28.33
N VAL A 684 -9.92 -24.82 -27.31
CA VAL A 684 -10.27 -24.95 -25.91
C VAL A 684 -10.00 -23.66 -25.17
N SER A 685 -10.76 -23.35 -24.11
CA SER A 685 -10.64 -22.13 -23.29
C SER A 685 -10.06 -22.37 -21.89
N GLY A 686 -9.94 -23.62 -21.45
CA GLY A 686 -9.35 -24.01 -20.18
C GLY A 686 -8.68 -25.37 -20.32
N LEU A 687 -7.55 -25.59 -19.64
CA LEU A 687 -6.75 -26.84 -19.66
C LEU A 687 -6.26 -27.16 -18.26
N GLU A 688 -6.37 -28.44 -17.84
CA GLU A 688 -5.76 -28.92 -16.60
C GLU A 688 -5.48 -30.44 -16.69
N PHE A 689 -4.38 -30.88 -16.07
CA PHE A 689 -3.99 -32.29 -16.06
C PHE A 689 -4.80 -33.13 -15.09
N SER A 690 -4.99 -34.39 -15.46
CA SER A 690 -5.39 -35.43 -14.50
C SER A 690 -4.30 -35.58 -13.41
N PRO A 691 -4.63 -36.04 -12.19
CA PRO A 691 -3.65 -36.19 -11.10
C PRO A 691 -2.43 -37.06 -11.45
N ASP A 692 -2.62 -38.07 -12.29
CA ASP A 692 -1.58 -38.97 -12.81
C ASP A 692 -0.78 -38.36 -13.99
N GLY A 693 -1.24 -37.24 -14.55
CA GLY A 693 -0.60 -36.54 -15.68
C GLY A 693 -0.79 -37.20 -17.04
N SER A 694 -1.63 -38.23 -17.15
CA SER A 694 -1.83 -39.00 -18.41
C SER A 694 -2.82 -38.31 -19.35
N LEU A 695 -3.80 -37.61 -18.82
CA LEU A 695 -4.83 -36.91 -19.55
C LEU A 695 -4.77 -35.43 -19.30
N LEU A 696 -5.06 -34.66 -20.33
CA LEU A 696 -5.28 -33.23 -20.26
C LEU A 696 -6.78 -32.97 -20.44
N TYR A 697 -7.47 -32.56 -19.40
CA TYR A 697 -8.86 -32.12 -19.48
C TYR A 697 -8.97 -30.75 -20.09
N ALA A 698 -10.00 -30.50 -20.88
CA ALA A 698 -10.14 -29.29 -21.63
C ALA A 698 -11.59 -28.81 -21.77
N CYS A 699 -11.77 -27.48 -21.64
CA CYS A 699 -13.04 -26.80 -21.82
C CYS A 699 -13.32 -26.51 -23.30
N GLN A 700 -14.39 -27.05 -23.86
CA GLN A 700 -14.89 -26.73 -25.20
C GLN A 700 -16.27 -26.07 -25.13
N GLY A 701 -16.34 -24.84 -24.58
CA GLY A 701 -17.59 -24.11 -24.46
C GLY A 701 -18.32 -23.89 -25.79
N SER A 702 -17.61 -23.76 -26.91
CA SER A 702 -18.17 -23.62 -28.26
C SER A 702 -18.85 -24.88 -28.77
N LYS A 703 -18.44 -26.04 -28.26
CA LYS A 703 -19.02 -27.36 -28.58
C LYS A 703 -19.89 -27.93 -27.44
N ASN A 704 -20.14 -27.15 -26.39
CA ASN A 704 -20.92 -27.49 -25.19
C ASN A 704 -20.49 -28.82 -24.52
N ARG A 705 -19.16 -28.96 -24.31
CA ARG A 705 -18.62 -30.19 -23.70
C ARG A 705 -17.30 -29.97 -22.97
N VAL A 706 -16.96 -30.89 -22.06
CA VAL A 706 -15.61 -31.09 -21.52
C VAL A 706 -15.03 -32.33 -22.19
N ILE A 707 -13.78 -32.27 -22.59
CA ILE A 707 -13.05 -33.37 -23.22
C ILE A 707 -11.82 -33.75 -22.40
N SER A 708 -11.30 -34.95 -22.63
CA SER A 708 -9.99 -35.40 -22.25
C SER A 708 -9.12 -35.62 -23.49
N ILE A 709 -7.87 -35.22 -23.42
CA ILE A 709 -6.87 -35.38 -24.47
C ILE A 709 -5.74 -36.24 -23.90
N ASN A 710 -5.47 -37.36 -24.54
CA ASN A 710 -4.29 -38.16 -24.20
C ASN A 710 -3.05 -37.49 -24.76
N VAL A 711 -2.16 -37.00 -23.86
CA VAL A 711 -1.01 -36.21 -24.28
C VAL A 711 0.07 -36.97 -25.07
N ALA A 712 0.05 -38.33 -24.99
CA ALA A 712 1.04 -39.14 -25.67
C ALA A 712 0.69 -39.38 -27.16
N ASN A 713 -0.60 -39.37 -27.49
CA ASN A 713 -1.06 -39.70 -28.86
C ASN A 713 -2.09 -38.73 -29.46
N GLY A 714 -2.49 -37.68 -28.69
CA GLY A 714 -3.48 -36.70 -29.13
C GLY A 714 -4.93 -37.20 -29.21
N GLU A 715 -5.25 -38.41 -28.74
CA GLU A 715 -6.60 -38.97 -28.76
C GLU A 715 -7.55 -38.12 -27.87
N VAL A 716 -8.69 -37.74 -28.44
CA VAL A 716 -9.70 -36.90 -27.78
C VAL A 716 -10.93 -37.74 -27.44
N LYS A 717 -11.39 -37.66 -26.18
CA LYS A 717 -12.66 -38.29 -25.71
C LYS A 717 -13.54 -37.24 -25.02
N THR A 718 -14.84 -37.34 -25.20
CA THR A 718 -15.80 -36.53 -24.47
C THR A 718 -15.98 -37.08 -23.05
N VAL A 719 -15.86 -36.16 -22.05
CA VAL A 719 -16.05 -36.46 -20.63
C VAL A 719 -17.46 -36.10 -20.19
N ALA A 720 -17.97 -34.94 -20.62
CA ALA A 720 -19.35 -34.51 -20.35
C ALA A 720 -19.87 -33.66 -21.51
N GLU A 721 -21.17 -33.76 -21.79
CA GLU A 721 -21.88 -33.03 -22.84
C GLU A 721 -23.01 -32.17 -22.23
N GLY A 722 -23.50 -31.18 -23.00
CA GLY A 722 -24.58 -30.28 -22.55
C GLY A 722 -24.17 -29.22 -21.57
N VAL A 723 -22.88 -29.02 -21.35
CA VAL A 723 -22.27 -28.02 -20.48
C VAL A 723 -21.55 -27.00 -21.32
N LYS A 724 -21.46 -25.74 -20.81
CA LYS A 724 -20.75 -24.64 -21.51
C LYS A 724 -19.58 -24.13 -20.66
N PRO A 725 -18.51 -24.98 -20.52
CA PRO A 725 -17.39 -24.65 -19.65
C PRO A 725 -16.56 -23.51 -20.20
N ASN A 726 -15.95 -22.73 -19.26
CA ASN A 726 -14.98 -21.69 -19.58
C ASN A 726 -13.57 -22.14 -19.15
N ASP A 727 -13.32 -22.34 -17.86
CA ASP A 727 -12.05 -22.78 -17.29
C ASP A 727 -12.28 -23.89 -16.26
N LEU A 728 -11.26 -24.69 -15.94
CA LEU A 728 -11.39 -25.87 -15.09
C LEU A 728 -10.18 -26.08 -14.16
N ALA A 729 -10.45 -26.74 -13.02
CA ALA A 729 -9.45 -27.24 -12.09
C ALA A 729 -9.77 -28.71 -11.75
N VAL A 730 -8.74 -29.51 -11.47
CA VAL A 730 -8.89 -30.91 -11.13
C VAL A 730 -8.51 -31.16 -9.68
N ALA A 731 -9.44 -31.69 -8.90
CA ALA A 731 -9.21 -32.01 -7.49
C ALA A 731 -8.33 -33.26 -7.34
N GLY A 732 -7.72 -33.44 -6.17
CA GLY A 732 -6.81 -34.57 -5.92
C GLY A 732 -7.45 -35.96 -6.06
N ASP A 733 -8.77 -36.07 -5.89
CA ASP A 733 -9.57 -37.25 -6.12
C ASP A 733 -9.93 -37.48 -7.61
N GLY A 734 -9.52 -36.56 -8.50
CA GLY A 734 -9.78 -36.61 -9.93
C GLY A 734 -11.11 -36.00 -10.37
N LEU A 735 -11.91 -35.48 -9.46
CA LEU A 735 -13.12 -34.73 -9.81
C LEU A 735 -12.74 -33.41 -10.49
N ILE A 736 -13.52 -33.00 -11.48
CA ILE A 736 -13.28 -31.77 -12.25
C ILE A 736 -14.25 -30.72 -11.76
N LEU A 737 -13.72 -29.56 -11.42
CA LEU A 737 -14.48 -28.33 -11.15
C LEU A 737 -14.30 -27.39 -12.33
N PHE A 738 -15.38 -26.84 -12.86
CA PHE A 738 -15.26 -25.84 -13.94
C PHE A 738 -16.23 -24.69 -13.77
N THR A 739 -15.90 -23.56 -14.38
CA THR A 739 -16.76 -22.38 -14.41
C THR A 739 -17.68 -22.40 -15.62
N GLU A 740 -18.94 -22.08 -15.41
CA GLU A 740 -19.94 -21.89 -16.46
C GLU A 740 -20.43 -20.45 -16.43
N THR A 741 -19.64 -19.56 -17.07
CA THR A 741 -19.80 -18.10 -17.04
C THR A 741 -21.19 -17.64 -17.41
N GLY A 742 -21.79 -18.23 -18.45
CA GLY A 742 -23.12 -17.88 -18.95
C GLY A 742 -24.28 -18.24 -18.01
N LYS A 743 -24.06 -19.13 -17.05
CA LYS A 743 -25.03 -19.54 -16.03
C LYS A 743 -24.70 -19.07 -14.62
N SER A 744 -23.60 -18.29 -14.46
CA SER A 744 -23.15 -17.78 -13.16
C SER A 744 -22.97 -18.88 -12.11
N GLN A 745 -22.33 -19.98 -12.48
CA GLN A 745 -22.19 -21.15 -11.63
C GLN A 745 -20.83 -21.84 -11.73
N VAL A 746 -20.49 -22.59 -10.67
CA VAL A 746 -19.38 -23.55 -10.63
C VAL A 746 -20.01 -24.95 -10.66
N VAL A 747 -19.44 -25.80 -11.46
CA VAL A 747 -19.99 -27.14 -11.75
C VAL A 747 -18.91 -28.19 -11.49
N ARG A 748 -19.33 -29.33 -10.92
CA ARG A 748 -18.49 -30.50 -10.71
C ARG A 748 -18.83 -31.58 -11.73
N ILE A 749 -17.81 -32.26 -12.25
CA ILE A 749 -17.93 -33.46 -13.07
C ILE A 749 -17.20 -34.64 -12.41
N ASN A 750 -17.82 -35.79 -12.39
CA ASN A 750 -17.13 -37.04 -12.17
C ASN A 750 -16.68 -37.59 -13.56
N PRO A 751 -15.37 -37.58 -13.88
CA PRO A 751 -14.89 -37.95 -15.22
C PRO A 751 -15.09 -39.43 -15.53
N ASN A 752 -15.29 -40.28 -14.51
CA ASN A 752 -15.51 -41.73 -14.70
C ASN A 752 -16.97 -42.07 -15.07
N THR A 753 -17.91 -41.26 -14.60
CA THR A 753 -19.35 -41.51 -14.84
C THR A 753 -19.97 -40.51 -15.80
N GLY A 754 -19.33 -39.35 -16.02
CA GLY A 754 -19.87 -38.24 -16.77
C GLY A 754 -20.96 -37.45 -16.01
N GLU A 755 -21.16 -37.73 -14.70
CA GLU A 755 -22.14 -37.03 -13.88
C GLU A 755 -21.74 -35.57 -13.68
N VAL A 756 -22.70 -34.66 -13.93
CA VAL A 756 -22.53 -33.19 -13.87
C VAL A 756 -23.42 -32.64 -12.77
N THR A 757 -22.82 -31.91 -11.80
CA THR A 757 -23.54 -31.35 -10.65
C THR A 757 -23.14 -29.90 -10.44
N PRO A 758 -24.05 -28.92 -10.46
CA PRO A 758 -23.76 -27.55 -9.99
C PRO A 758 -23.42 -27.56 -8.49
N VAL A 759 -22.30 -26.95 -8.10
CA VAL A 759 -21.81 -26.89 -6.71
C VAL A 759 -21.80 -25.52 -6.11
N ASP A 760 -21.85 -24.46 -6.92
CA ASP A 760 -22.05 -23.06 -6.49
C ASP A 760 -22.77 -22.25 -7.55
N THR A 761 -23.48 -21.21 -7.10
CA THR A 761 -24.15 -20.21 -7.95
C THR A 761 -23.93 -18.81 -7.36
N GLY A 762 -24.15 -17.75 -8.17
CA GLY A 762 -24.20 -16.38 -7.70
C GLY A 762 -22.88 -15.61 -7.76
N ILE A 763 -21.83 -16.14 -8.41
CA ILE A 763 -20.74 -15.34 -8.93
C ILE A 763 -21.22 -14.70 -10.23
N SER A 764 -20.99 -13.40 -10.42
CA SER A 764 -21.58 -12.65 -11.54
C SER A 764 -21.19 -13.24 -12.91
N LYS A 765 -19.88 -13.39 -13.13
CA LYS A 765 -19.32 -14.04 -14.33
C LYS A 765 -18.10 -14.86 -13.93
N PRO A 766 -18.32 -16.06 -13.33
CA PRO A 766 -17.19 -16.91 -12.96
C PRO A 766 -16.38 -17.25 -14.21
N ASN A 767 -15.05 -17.05 -14.14
CA ASN A 767 -14.16 -17.24 -15.28
C ASN A 767 -13.01 -18.16 -14.88
N GLY A 768 -11.82 -17.66 -14.54
CA GLY A 768 -10.70 -18.49 -14.12
C GLY A 768 -10.97 -19.20 -12.79
N ILE A 769 -10.39 -20.39 -12.63
CA ILE A 769 -10.56 -21.24 -11.46
C ILE A 769 -9.24 -21.92 -11.12
N ALA A 770 -8.87 -21.97 -9.83
CA ALA A 770 -7.67 -22.65 -9.39
C ALA A 770 -7.81 -23.21 -7.98
N LEU A 771 -7.17 -24.35 -7.72
CA LEU A 771 -7.05 -24.94 -6.39
C LEU A 771 -5.77 -24.48 -5.70
N SER A 772 -5.81 -24.31 -4.38
CA SER A 772 -4.60 -24.18 -3.56
C SER A 772 -3.76 -25.45 -3.64
N ASN A 773 -2.45 -25.34 -3.36
CA ASN A 773 -1.51 -26.48 -3.45
C ASN A 773 -1.90 -27.68 -2.58
N ASP A 774 -2.60 -27.44 -1.47
CA ASP A 774 -3.12 -28.46 -0.56
C ASP A 774 -4.54 -28.93 -0.90
N GLY A 775 -5.11 -28.45 -2.02
CA GLY A 775 -6.45 -28.78 -2.47
C GLY A 775 -7.59 -28.30 -1.57
N GLY A 776 -7.30 -27.63 -0.45
CA GLY A 776 -8.31 -27.24 0.55
C GLY A 776 -9.08 -25.96 0.22
N THR A 777 -8.59 -25.16 -0.72
CA THR A 777 -9.21 -23.90 -1.14
C THR A 777 -9.38 -23.86 -2.65
N LEU A 778 -10.59 -23.57 -3.11
CA LEU A 778 -10.88 -23.23 -4.50
C LEU A 778 -10.97 -21.71 -4.62
N ALA A 779 -10.25 -21.12 -5.57
CA ALA A 779 -10.40 -19.72 -5.96
C ALA A 779 -11.12 -19.64 -7.32
N VAL A 780 -12.03 -18.67 -7.46
CA VAL A 780 -12.79 -18.40 -8.69
C VAL A 780 -12.79 -16.93 -8.96
N SER A 781 -12.25 -16.50 -10.10
CA SER A 781 -12.28 -15.10 -10.52
C SER A 781 -13.68 -14.69 -10.97
N ASP A 782 -14.02 -13.43 -10.78
CA ASP A 782 -15.29 -12.86 -11.25
C ASP A 782 -15.02 -11.79 -12.30
N TYR A 783 -15.16 -12.15 -13.57
CA TYR A 783 -14.97 -11.21 -14.68
C TYR A 783 -15.95 -10.03 -14.63
N GLY A 784 -17.16 -10.28 -14.11
CA GLY A 784 -18.23 -9.29 -13.96
C GLY A 784 -18.29 -8.63 -12.58
N GLY A 785 -17.34 -8.92 -11.71
CA GLY A 785 -17.28 -8.41 -10.35
C GLY A 785 -15.99 -7.66 -10.01
N THR A 786 -15.79 -7.43 -8.72
CA THR A 786 -14.67 -6.68 -8.17
C THR A 786 -13.76 -7.50 -7.25
N HIS A 787 -14.05 -8.80 -7.16
CA HIS A 787 -13.34 -9.73 -6.26
C HIS A 787 -13.12 -11.07 -6.95
N THR A 788 -12.08 -11.77 -6.52
CA THR A 788 -11.97 -13.22 -6.70
C THR A 788 -12.50 -13.91 -5.44
N TRP A 789 -13.34 -14.90 -5.61
CA TRP A 789 -14.02 -15.66 -4.56
C TRP A 789 -13.20 -16.86 -4.12
N THR A 790 -13.30 -17.23 -2.86
CA THR A 790 -12.71 -18.45 -2.33
C THR A 790 -13.74 -19.32 -1.63
N PHE A 791 -13.52 -20.62 -1.71
CA PHE A 791 -14.34 -21.65 -1.09
C PHE A 791 -13.44 -22.58 -0.28
N ARG A 792 -13.98 -23.22 0.75
CA ARG A 792 -13.40 -24.43 1.29
C ARG A 792 -13.83 -25.61 0.41
N VAL A 793 -12.89 -26.47 0.10
CA VAL A 793 -13.14 -27.72 -0.62
C VAL A 793 -13.24 -28.86 0.40
N ASN A 794 -14.38 -29.53 0.43
CA ASN A 794 -14.64 -30.69 1.27
C ASN A 794 -14.45 -31.97 0.45
N ALA A 795 -14.64 -33.14 1.07
CA ALA A 795 -14.67 -34.42 0.39
C ALA A 795 -15.64 -34.41 -0.80
N ASP A 796 -15.34 -35.17 -1.83
CA ASP A 796 -16.12 -35.24 -3.09
C ASP A 796 -16.25 -33.87 -3.78
N ALA A 797 -15.27 -32.97 -3.61
CA ALA A 797 -15.25 -31.61 -4.15
C ALA A 797 -16.54 -30.82 -3.87
N VAL A 798 -17.13 -31.01 -2.70
CA VAL A 798 -18.25 -30.20 -2.19
C VAL A 798 -17.70 -28.85 -1.69
N LEU A 799 -18.34 -27.75 -2.10
CA LEU A 799 -17.91 -26.40 -1.79
C LEU A 799 -18.75 -25.78 -0.67
N ASP A 800 -18.09 -25.12 0.28
CA ASP A 800 -18.73 -24.25 1.28
C ASP A 800 -17.83 -23.05 1.65
N ALA A 801 -18.15 -22.32 2.73
CA ALA A 801 -17.39 -21.16 3.21
C ALA A 801 -17.05 -20.15 2.10
N LYS A 802 -17.99 -19.89 1.18
CA LYS A 802 -17.85 -18.93 0.08
C LYS A 802 -17.63 -17.51 0.58
N MET A 803 -16.52 -16.89 0.20
CA MET A 803 -16.18 -15.51 0.59
C MET A 803 -15.44 -14.76 -0.52
N PRO A 804 -15.65 -13.43 -0.70
CA PRO A 804 -14.93 -12.60 -1.67
C PRO A 804 -13.58 -12.10 -1.07
N THR A 805 -12.65 -13.02 -0.87
CA THR A 805 -11.45 -12.75 -0.08
C THR A 805 -10.36 -11.94 -0.80
N MET A 806 -10.36 -11.92 -2.13
CA MET A 806 -9.34 -11.23 -2.92
C MET A 806 -9.93 -10.00 -3.61
N PRO A 807 -9.79 -8.79 -3.03
CA PRO A 807 -10.27 -7.56 -3.66
C PRO A 807 -9.39 -7.21 -4.86
N MET A 808 -10.00 -7.15 -6.04
CA MET A 808 -9.30 -6.84 -7.28
C MET A 808 -9.10 -5.32 -7.43
N ARG A 809 -7.89 -4.92 -7.86
CA ARG A 809 -7.63 -3.55 -8.30
C ARG A 809 -8.38 -3.29 -9.60
N LEU A 810 -9.09 -2.17 -9.63
CA LEU A 810 -9.86 -1.76 -10.79
C LEU A 810 -9.06 -0.76 -11.63
N ARG A 811 -9.29 -0.76 -12.93
CA ARG A 811 -8.77 0.26 -13.82
C ARG A 811 -9.51 1.58 -13.62
N ILE A 812 -8.81 2.70 -13.74
CA ILE A 812 -9.45 4.02 -13.80
C ILE A 812 -10.26 4.08 -15.11
N ASP A 813 -11.52 4.52 -15.03
CA ASP A 813 -12.35 4.70 -16.21
C ASP A 813 -11.83 5.90 -17.05
N PRO A 814 -11.32 5.68 -18.26
CA PRO A 814 -10.75 6.75 -19.08
C PRO A 814 -11.79 7.78 -19.52
N LYS A 815 -13.07 7.42 -19.48
CA LYS A 815 -14.20 8.30 -19.81
C LYS A 815 -14.87 8.90 -18.59
N GLY A 816 -14.53 8.41 -17.41
CA GLY A 816 -15.08 8.88 -16.15
C GLY A 816 -14.74 10.34 -15.88
N GLU A 817 -15.63 11.07 -15.24
CA GLU A 817 -15.34 12.36 -14.66
C GLU A 817 -14.60 12.18 -13.33
N PHE A 818 -13.78 13.17 -12.96
CA PHE A 818 -13.01 13.15 -11.70
C PHE A 818 -13.66 14.19 -10.75
N PRO A 819 -14.69 13.79 -9.96
CA PRO A 819 -15.27 14.71 -8.98
C PRO A 819 -14.24 15.07 -7.91
N ARG A 820 -14.26 16.34 -7.47
CA ARG A 820 -13.44 16.76 -6.33
C ARG A 820 -13.91 16.04 -5.08
N HIS A 821 -12.99 15.64 -4.22
CA HIS A 821 -13.24 14.94 -2.96
C HIS A 821 -13.72 13.48 -3.10
N GLU A 822 -13.76 12.94 -4.31
CA GLU A 822 -14.13 11.56 -4.52
C GLU A 822 -12.91 10.73 -4.98
N PRO A 823 -12.92 9.41 -4.77
CA PRO A 823 -11.96 8.52 -5.44
C PRO A 823 -12.04 8.67 -6.96
N PRO A 824 -11.00 8.29 -7.69
CA PRO A 824 -11.08 8.22 -9.15
C PRO A 824 -12.30 7.38 -9.58
N PRO A 825 -12.96 7.72 -10.68
CA PRO A 825 -13.97 6.85 -11.23
C PRO A 825 -13.30 5.57 -11.74
N TYR A 826 -13.55 4.48 -11.06
CA TYR A 826 -13.11 3.16 -11.49
C TYR A 826 -14.16 2.51 -12.40
N VAL A 827 -13.70 1.66 -13.31
CA VAL A 827 -14.62 0.78 -14.06
C VAL A 827 -15.37 -0.12 -13.07
N ALA A 828 -16.58 -0.54 -13.45
CA ALA A 828 -17.46 -1.29 -12.55
C ALA A 828 -16.99 -2.72 -12.26
N VAL A 829 -16.09 -3.26 -13.09
CA VAL A 829 -15.64 -4.66 -13.04
C VAL A 829 -14.12 -4.75 -13.15
N SER A 830 -13.55 -5.81 -12.61
CA SER A 830 -12.10 -6.04 -12.64
C SER A 830 -11.61 -6.69 -13.93
N GLY A 831 -12.48 -7.35 -14.68
CA GLY A 831 -12.08 -8.22 -15.78
C GLY A 831 -11.23 -9.41 -15.30
N GLY A 832 -11.50 -9.94 -14.07
CA GLY A 832 -10.79 -11.08 -13.53
C GLY A 832 -10.99 -12.32 -14.40
N ASP A 833 -9.91 -12.84 -15.01
CA ASP A 833 -9.92 -13.93 -15.99
C ASP A 833 -9.12 -15.13 -15.43
N GLY A 834 -8.34 -15.83 -16.23
CA GLY A 834 -7.59 -17.00 -15.81
C GLY A 834 -6.63 -16.77 -14.65
N MET A 835 -6.25 -17.82 -13.94
CA MET A 835 -5.40 -17.72 -12.76
C MET A 835 -4.46 -18.91 -12.59
N ALA A 836 -3.41 -18.68 -11.79
CA ALA A 836 -2.45 -19.70 -11.37
C ALA A 836 -2.13 -19.57 -9.89
N VAL A 837 -1.57 -20.64 -9.31
CA VAL A 837 -1.08 -20.68 -7.92
C VAL A 837 0.39 -21.08 -7.94
N ASP A 838 1.27 -20.36 -7.23
CA ASP A 838 2.65 -20.73 -7.13
C ASP A 838 2.90 -21.75 -5.99
N LYS A 839 4.11 -22.30 -5.94
CA LYS A 839 4.48 -23.34 -4.96
C LYS A 839 4.44 -22.91 -3.49
N VAL A 840 4.35 -21.59 -3.20
CA VAL A 840 4.17 -21.06 -1.84
C VAL A 840 2.74 -20.63 -1.55
N GLY A 841 1.82 -20.86 -2.50
CA GLY A 841 0.38 -20.66 -2.35
C GLY A 841 -0.13 -19.26 -2.71
N ARG A 842 0.65 -18.43 -3.41
CA ARG A 842 0.17 -17.14 -3.91
C ARG A 842 -0.66 -17.33 -5.16
N TYR A 843 -1.72 -16.53 -5.27
CA TYR A 843 -2.60 -16.51 -6.43
C TYR A 843 -2.19 -15.41 -7.40
N TYR A 844 -2.13 -15.73 -8.67
CA TYR A 844 -1.90 -14.85 -9.80
C TYR A 844 -3.18 -14.80 -10.61
N VAL A 845 -3.83 -13.66 -10.71
CA VAL A 845 -5.12 -13.48 -11.38
C VAL A 845 -4.97 -12.47 -12.50
N THR A 846 -5.24 -12.84 -13.73
CA THR A 846 -5.25 -11.92 -14.86
C THR A 846 -6.45 -10.98 -14.78
N SER A 847 -6.30 -9.75 -15.27
CA SER A 847 -7.32 -8.72 -15.18
C SER A 847 -7.07 -7.57 -16.16
N ASP A 848 -7.99 -6.60 -16.18
CA ASP A 848 -7.86 -5.39 -17.00
C ASP A 848 -6.61 -4.55 -16.69
N VAL A 849 -6.07 -4.61 -15.46
CA VAL A 849 -4.87 -3.85 -15.08
C VAL A 849 -3.56 -4.64 -15.21
N GLY A 850 -3.63 -5.93 -15.48
CA GLY A 850 -2.48 -6.84 -15.54
C GLY A 850 -2.67 -8.08 -14.68
N VAL A 851 -1.59 -8.77 -14.35
CA VAL A 851 -1.60 -9.91 -13.42
C VAL A 851 -1.58 -9.38 -11.99
N GLN A 852 -2.63 -9.63 -11.25
CA GLN A 852 -2.75 -9.26 -9.83
C GLN A 852 -2.30 -10.43 -8.96
N ILE A 853 -1.46 -10.15 -7.98
CA ILE A 853 -0.85 -11.15 -7.12
C ILE A 853 -1.41 -11.01 -5.71
N PHE A 854 -1.84 -12.13 -5.14
CA PHE A 854 -2.38 -12.22 -3.79
C PHE A 854 -1.61 -13.24 -2.96
N ASP A 855 -1.46 -12.97 -1.68
CA ASP A 855 -0.93 -13.95 -0.74
C ASP A 855 -1.95 -15.08 -0.48
N PRO A 856 -1.57 -16.17 0.20
CA PRO A 856 -2.50 -17.28 0.50
C PRO A 856 -3.74 -16.88 1.31
N THR A 857 -3.72 -15.73 2.00
CA THR A 857 -4.87 -15.20 2.76
C THR A 857 -5.75 -14.23 1.95
N GLY A 858 -5.39 -13.99 0.68
CA GLY A 858 -6.11 -13.10 -0.24
C GLY A 858 -5.77 -11.62 -0.07
N ARG A 859 -4.66 -11.25 0.60
CA ARG A 859 -4.17 -9.87 0.63
C ARG A 859 -3.52 -9.51 -0.70
N PRO A 860 -3.82 -8.34 -1.30
CA PRO A 860 -3.19 -7.92 -2.55
C PRO A 860 -1.72 -7.57 -2.32
N CYS A 861 -0.82 -8.26 -3.03
CA CYS A 861 0.63 -8.07 -2.94
C CYS A 861 1.17 -7.16 -4.05
N GLY A 862 0.61 -7.23 -5.25
CA GLY A 862 1.08 -6.39 -6.34
C GLY A 862 0.37 -6.62 -7.66
N VAL A 863 0.76 -5.82 -8.66
CA VAL A 863 0.26 -5.94 -10.02
C VAL A 863 1.45 -5.86 -10.98
N LEU A 864 1.55 -6.84 -11.86
CA LEU A 864 2.40 -6.79 -13.04
C LEU A 864 1.55 -6.20 -14.16
N PRO A 865 1.86 -5.00 -14.65
CA PRO A 865 1.07 -4.34 -15.69
C PRO A 865 1.02 -5.17 -16.98
N LYS A 866 -0.03 -4.97 -17.77
CA LYS A 866 -0.09 -5.50 -19.15
C LYS A 866 1.11 -5.06 -19.96
N VAL A 867 1.61 -5.92 -20.82
CA VAL A 867 2.65 -5.58 -21.81
C VAL A 867 2.10 -4.61 -22.86
N ASP A 868 0.87 -4.85 -23.29
CA ASP A 868 0.12 -3.99 -24.23
C ASP A 868 -1.27 -3.71 -23.63
N ALA A 869 -1.53 -2.45 -23.31
CA ALA A 869 -2.77 -2.03 -22.66
C ALA A 869 -4.03 -2.33 -23.49
N ASP A 870 -3.90 -2.37 -24.81
CA ASP A 870 -5.01 -2.53 -25.75
C ASP A 870 -5.35 -3.99 -26.05
N GLN A 871 -4.50 -4.94 -25.63
CA GLN A 871 -4.73 -6.36 -25.86
C GLN A 871 -5.38 -7.02 -24.64
N PRO A 872 -6.24 -8.04 -24.82
CA PRO A 872 -6.78 -8.82 -23.71
C PRO A 872 -5.68 -9.67 -23.08
N LEU A 873 -5.72 -9.80 -21.77
CA LEU A 873 -4.88 -10.70 -20.96
C LEU A 873 -5.81 -11.77 -20.39
N THR A 874 -5.79 -12.98 -20.98
CA THR A 874 -6.80 -14.00 -20.71
C THR A 874 -6.39 -14.92 -19.58
N THR A 875 -5.19 -15.47 -19.58
CA THR A 875 -4.79 -16.44 -18.56
C THR A 875 -3.29 -16.34 -18.23
N CYS A 876 -2.89 -16.92 -17.12
CA CYS A 876 -1.49 -17.07 -16.71
C CYS A 876 -1.22 -18.45 -16.13
N MET A 877 0.05 -18.89 -16.17
CA MET A 877 0.49 -20.17 -15.64
C MET A 877 1.96 -20.10 -15.20
N LEU A 878 2.29 -20.79 -14.12
CA LEU A 878 3.67 -20.98 -13.69
C LEU A 878 4.20 -22.30 -14.26
N ALA A 879 5.20 -22.21 -15.10
CA ALA A 879 5.82 -23.35 -15.78
C ALA A 879 7.36 -23.22 -15.76
N GLY A 880 8.05 -24.03 -16.59
CA GLY A 880 9.50 -24.17 -16.55
C GLY A 880 9.95 -25.27 -15.59
N PRO A 881 11.24 -25.68 -15.62
CA PRO A 881 11.73 -26.85 -14.87
C PRO A 881 11.48 -26.79 -13.35
N ASP A 882 11.40 -25.60 -12.80
CA ASP A 882 11.21 -25.33 -11.37
C ASP A 882 9.86 -24.67 -11.05
N HIS A 883 8.98 -24.53 -12.06
CA HIS A 883 7.71 -23.81 -11.98
C HIS A 883 7.83 -22.38 -11.42
N SER A 884 8.94 -21.69 -11.75
CA SER A 884 9.18 -20.30 -11.36
C SER A 884 9.09 -19.31 -12.52
N THR A 885 8.78 -19.76 -13.71
CA THR A 885 8.57 -18.93 -14.89
C THR A 885 7.08 -18.68 -15.07
N LEU A 886 6.69 -17.42 -14.96
CA LEU A 886 5.32 -16.98 -15.22
C LEU A 886 5.13 -16.78 -16.72
N TYR A 887 4.16 -17.48 -17.27
CA TYR A 887 3.67 -17.31 -18.65
C TYR A 887 2.31 -16.62 -18.63
N ILE A 888 2.08 -15.77 -19.64
CA ILE A 888 0.79 -15.10 -19.84
C ILE A 888 0.34 -15.22 -21.30
N ALA A 889 -0.95 -15.49 -21.48
CA ALA A 889 -1.61 -15.41 -22.79
C ALA A 889 -2.15 -13.97 -22.96
N HIS A 890 -1.62 -13.25 -23.92
CA HIS A 890 -1.87 -11.82 -24.11
C HIS A 890 -2.14 -11.48 -25.57
N GLY A 891 -3.40 -11.44 -25.92
CA GLY A 891 -3.86 -11.23 -27.28
C GLY A 891 -3.42 -12.34 -28.23
N LYS A 892 -2.50 -12.05 -29.14
CA LYS A 892 -1.97 -12.99 -30.14
C LYS A 892 -0.60 -13.55 -29.77
N LYS A 893 -0.18 -13.39 -28.52
CA LYS A 893 1.17 -13.76 -28.08
C LYS A 893 1.15 -14.46 -26.72
N ILE A 894 2.14 -15.31 -26.54
CA ILE A 894 2.52 -15.82 -25.23
C ILE A 894 3.79 -15.12 -24.80
N TYR A 895 3.78 -14.55 -23.60
CA TYR A 895 4.95 -13.97 -22.97
C TYR A 895 5.37 -14.81 -21.77
N ARG A 896 6.64 -14.74 -21.41
CA ARG A 896 7.16 -15.33 -20.17
C ARG A 896 8.00 -14.34 -19.40
N ARG A 897 8.12 -14.58 -18.10
CA ARG A 897 9.03 -13.87 -17.20
C ARG A 897 9.43 -14.78 -16.05
N ARG A 898 10.71 -14.80 -15.71
CA ARG A 898 11.18 -15.56 -14.54
C ARG A 898 10.86 -14.81 -13.25
N LEU A 899 10.53 -15.57 -12.20
CA LEU A 899 10.22 -15.06 -10.88
C LEU A 899 11.09 -15.76 -9.82
N ILE A 900 11.28 -15.12 -8.69
CA ILE A 900 11.88 -15.71 -7.49
C ILE A 900 10.75 -16.28 -6.64
N VAL A 901 10.44 -17.56 -6.84
CA VAL A 901 9.35 -18.25 -6.13
C VAL A 901 9.93 -19.09 -5.00
N GLU A 902 10.50 -18.45 -3.97
CA GLU A 902 10.99 -19.11 -2.76
C GLU A 902 10.23 -18.60 -1.53
N LYS A 903 10.14 -19.43 -0.48
CA LYS A 903 9.70 -18.92 0.82
C LYS A 903 10.66 -17.82 1.28
N PRO A 904 10.17 -16.68 1.78
CA PRO A 904 11.03 -15.74 2.49
C PRO A 904 11.76 -16.51 3.59
N LYS A 905 13.08 -16.40 3.63
CA LYS A 905 13.86 -16.91 4.76
C LYS A 905 13.47 -16.06 5.97
N GLY A 906 12.65 -16.64 6.87
CA GLY A 906 12.22 -16.01 8.12
C GLY A 906 13.35 -15.74 9.07
#